data_b3f8d95e37045fa5faeb6b1b83eba0ce
#
_entry.id   b3f8d95e37045fa5faeb6b1b83eba0ce
#
_cell.length_a   1.000
_cell.length_b   1.000
_cell.length_c   1.000
_cell.angle_alpha   90.00
_cell.angle_beta   90.00
_cell.angle_gamma   90.00
#
_symmetry.space_group_name_H-M   'P 1'
#
loop_
_entity.id
_entity.type
_entity.pdbx_description
1 polymer ?
#
loop_
_entity_poly.entity_id
_entity_poly.type
_entity_poly.pdbx_seq_one_letter_code
_entity_poly.pdbx_strand_id
1 'polypeptide(L)'
;MKNISIIFLLFSLIVHDTHARIHWPEGKKAAVILTYDDGLKSQLQIVIPQLEKHNFRGTFFLYGQVIKEEDIPEWRKASQRGHELGNHSMFHPCLSQTTGQTAEPCRSLECYSVKDMLIEIGMMNNFLYAIDGKKEYAYAYPCSQCVAGGEDYSKPLLASGLSRFARGGDRGIITNTDSLNYAMIPTLPAHTGISADSLIAYVQEAVEKGGLAIIVFHGVGGDYLTVDADEHKKLLDFLASRPDIWVGTFSEVLNAITTGKNTQKEQSTVRIDTNGDFITYVSPYYALSWSKNFPMMSYWNIESGGRNRKYLDKSLLRPGKGGVLINRDNSSFLTQNPAIYKGMETCYENVTFPDKTVMNCSVIPTNERQFSITIGGSGNKFCHEFFRIHTAPDIAPMSVWAEKTENKPSTLYDTPVTIYTPQIVKASFRLPAVLHFPDYGLVKIEADQDEVYIQEHFVPDYENTGLSLGPFNRGGHAWRKSVHLGSVILSFHSEKPINKACLTFTVLDENYPQIAGCDFSDPRFNGLKRCWQNSFTVNPVHQTMGDNIILEGIGHLSLAFKADMIPFTPELPGTYSMRAALRTSIEIALQERIGENNRIKDFGWECTETTLISLHKYLLATNDWDFIRHYLPQINRLVKGVLDADTDHDGIFEAPFHGNQFEEGRSSWNWWDDFAFGHKDAYLNILAYKALNGMHQIYTLLNMKTEADSVRTRLDLFHSAFNHTFYNKETGMYAGWISQDGKIHDYQFSFVNSMAINEGLVEKERSKRIIKKLLKNMKEAGYDFVYGVPGPTVPVSKEDKGKWDEMTRWGRYENGGLCGQTAYHFIQALYNTGMKEQADEILFKMMDTYEREYTHSGLFPGYLQSVDWRTKGGAPTGYNYLADNYYFLLAAITGYYGIKYPELKSPGNR
;
A
#
# COMPACT_ATOMS: atom_id res chain seq x y z
N MET A 1 60.12 -65.81 8.41
CA MET A 1 60.77 -64.72 7.76
C MET A 1 59.72 -63.68 7.30
N LYS A 2 59.90 -62.46 7.62
CA LYS A 2 59.08 -61.27 7.37
C LYS A 2 57.94 -61.00 8.33
N ASN A 3 58.24 -60.13 9.28
CA ASN A 3 57.36 -59.40 10.19
C ASN A 3 56.43 -58.46 9.43
N ILE A 4 55.18 -58.46 9.77
CA ILE A 4 54.23 -57.38 9.42
C ILE A 4 53.74 -56.80 10.73
N SER A 5 54.21 -55.57 11.00
CA SER A 5 53.71 -54.74 12.12
C SER A 5 52.38 -54.12 11.72
N ILE A 6 51.36 -54.44 12.50
CA ILE A 6 50.04 -53.81 12.37
C ILE A 6 50.05 -52.52 13.23
N ILE A 7 50.01 -51.36 12.62
CA ILE A 7 49.79 -50.06 13.27
C ILE A 7 48.29 -49.87 13.48
N PHE A 8 47.82 -49.92 14.74
CA PHE A 8 46.49 -49.49 15.12
C PHE A 8 46.45 -47.96 15.12
N LEU A 9 45.77 -47.38 14.13
CA LEU A 9 45.39 -45.97 14.15
C LEU A 9 44.09 -45.86 15.00
N LEU A 10 44.21 -45.27 16.19
CA LEU A 10 43.06 -44.79 16.96
C LEU A 10 42.45 -43.57 16.24
N PHE A 11 41.38 -43.79 15.55
CA PHE A 11 40.47 -42.67 15.16
C PHE A 11 39.63 -42.31 16.39
N SER A 12 39.96 -41.23 17.07
CA SER A 12 39.05 -40.53 18.01
C SER A 12 37.92 -39.91 17.18
N LEU A 13 36.78 -40.52 17.19
CA LEU A 13 35.53 -39.90 16.73
C LEU A 13 35.24 -38.70 17.63
N ILE A 14 35.63 -37.50 17.17
CA ILE A 14 35.08 -36.26 17.70
C ILE A 14 33.65 -36.21 17.15
N VAL A 15 32.67 -36.63 17.95
CA VAL A 15 31.26 -36.35 17.69
C VAL A 15 31.12 -34.82 17.81
N HIS A 16 31.09 -34.14 16.68
CA HIS A 16 30.65 -32.76 16.63
C HIS A 16 29.14 -32.79 16.84
N ASP A 17 28.75 -32.33 18.02
CA ASP A 17 27.37 -32.04 18.36
C ASP A 17 26.91 -30.85 17.49
N THR A 18 26.29 -31.15 16.35
CA THR A 18 25.77 -30.19 15.40
C THR A 18 24.38 -29.69 15.84
N HIS A 19 24.25 -29.25 17.10
CA HIS A 19 23.10 -28.50 17.52
C HIS A 19 23.27 -27.04 17.09
N ALA A 20 22.32 -26.49 16.37
CA ALA A 20 22.32 -25.11 15.92
C ALA A 20 22.35 -24.17 17.13
N ARG A 21 23.53 -23.64 17.44
CA ARG A 21 23.69 -22.61 18.47
C ARG A 21 23.03 -21.33 17.99
N ILE A 22 22.45 -20.56 18.94
CA ILE A 22 21.94 -19.21 18.64
C ILE A 22 23.08 -18.34 18.12
N HIS A 23 22.86 -17.67 17.01
CA HIS A 23 23.78 -16.67 16.45
C HIS A 23 23.40 -15.28 16.98
N TRP A 24 24.24 -14.79 17.88
CA TRP A 24 24.04 -13.45 18.45
C TRP A 24 24.62 -12.37 17.52
N PRO A 25 24.12 -11.11 17.62
CA PRO A 25 24.75 -9.97 16.94
C PRO A 25 26.25 -9.85 17.28
N GLU A 26 27.00 -9.19 16.41
CA GLU A 26 28.46 -9.04 16.55
C GLU A 26 28.83 -8.52 17.96
N GLY A 27 29.79 -9.19 18.58
CA GLY A 27 30.28 -8.87 19.93
C GLY A 27 29.39 -9.39 21.09
N LYS A 28 28.23 -10.02 20.83
CA LYS A 28 27.36 -10.54 21.88
C LYS A 28 27.57 -12.05 22.10
N LYS A 29 27.52 -12.47 23.36
CA LYS A 29 27.64 -13.87 23.78
C LYS A 29 26.31 -14.47 24.25
N ALA A 30 25.41 -13.65 24.73
CA ALA A 30 24.11 -14.03 25.25
C ALA A 30 23.12 -12.87 25.14
N ALA A 31 21.84 -13.16 25.35
CA ALA A 31 20.82 -12.11 25.52
C ALA A 31 20.04 -12.27 26.84
N VAL A 32 19.49 -11.16 27.31
CA VAL A 32 18.63 -11.08 28.47
C VAL A 32 17.38 -10.31 28.12
N ILE A 33 16.23 -10.85 28.47
CA ILE A 33 14.92 -10.19 28.36
C ILE A 33 14.39 -9.97 29.77
N LEU A 34 14.02 -8.73 30.07
CA LEU A 34 13.39 -8.34 31.34
C LEU A 34 11.91 -8.12 31.08
N THR A 35 11.06 -8.94 31.72
CA THR A 35 9.60 -8.86 31.55
C THR A 35 8.91 -8.56 32.89
N TYR A 36 7.81 -7.82 32.80
CA TYR A 36 7.07 -7.30 33.97
C TYR A 36 5.58 -7.55 33.74
N ASP A 37 4.93 -8.23 34.70
CA ASP A 37 3.53 -8.63 34.60
C ASP A 37 2.60 -7.70 35.36
N ASP A 38 1.33 -7.72 34.98
CA ASP A 38 0.18 -7.11 35.65
C ASP A 38 0.01 -5.59 35.49
N GLY A 39 0.93 -4.88 34.86
CA GLY A 39 0.79 -3.44 34.64
C GLY A 39 0.75 -2.62 35.93
N LEU A 40 1.60 -2.96 36.90
CA LEU A 40 1.62 -2.40 38.26
C LEU A 40 2.18 -0.97 38.30
N LYS A 41 1.79 -0.19 39.34
CA LYS A 41 2.24 1.21 39.48
C LYS A 41 3.74 1.34 39.72
N SER A 42 4.35 0.42 40.47
CA SER A 42 5.80 0.39 40.68
C SER A 42 6.58 0.23 39.34
N GLN A 43 5.99 -0.40 38.36
CA GLN A 43 6.60 -0.53 37.02
C GLN A 43 6.72 0.82 36.32
N LEU A 44 5.68 1.66 36.37
CA LEU A 44 5.71 3.01 35.82
C LEU A 44 6.63 3.95 36.62
N GLN A 45 6.62 3.82 37.94
CA GLN A 45 7.26 4.78 38.85
C GLN A 45 8.72 4.45 39.16
N ILE A 46 9.10 3.18 39.16
CA ILE A 46 10.43 2.70 39.60
C ILE A 46 11.13 1.97 38.44
N VAL A 47 10.49 0.96 37.84
CA VAL A 47 11.12 0.10 36.84
C VAL A 47 11.53 0.87 35.58
N ILE A 48 10.57 1.57 34.94
CA ILE A 48 10.84 2.30 33.71
C ILE A 48 11.97 3.32 33.93
N PRO A 49 11.96 4.19 34.96
CA PRO A 49 13.09 5.08 35.24
C PRO A 49 14.42 4.36 35.43
N GLN A 50 14.43 3.20 36.10
CA GLN A 50 15.67 2.44 36.33
C GLN A 50 16.20 1.84 34.99
N LEU A 51 15.33 1.27 34.15
CA LEU A 51 15.69 0.74 32.84
C LEU A 51 16.24 1.85 31.91
N GLU A 52 15.54 2.96 31.83
CA GLU A 52 15.93 4.09 30.98
C GLU A 52 17.26 4.72 31.39
N LYS A 53 17.54 4.80 32.71
CA LYS A 53 18.84 5.26 33.23
C LYS A 53 20.01 4.43 32.70
N HIS A 54 19.79 3.14 32.41
CA HIS A 54 20.79 2.23 31.84
C HIS A 54 20.66 2.08 30.33
N ASN A 55 19.78 2.85 29.69
CA ASN A 55 19.45 2.74 28.26
C ASN A 55 18.89 1.37 27.86
N PHE A 56 18.24 0.68 28.79
CA PHE A 56 17.56 -0.59 28.56
C PHE A 56 16.08 -0.41 28.27
N ARG A 57 15.49 -1.41 27.63
CA ARG A 57 14.05 -1.52 27.40
C ARG A 57 13.53 -2.83 27.97
N GLY A 58 12.34 -2.80 28.57
CA GLY A 58 11.65 -3.96 29.10
C GLY A 58 10.35 -4.23 28.37
N THR A 59 9.78 -5.41 28.60
CA THR A 59 8.47 -5.81 28.09
C THR A 59 7.48 -5.88 29.22
N PHE A 60 6.35 -5.18 29.11
CA PHE A 60 5.32 -5.07 30.13
C PHE A 60 4.06 -5.78 29.66
N PHE A 61 3.73 -6.90 30.32
CA PHE A 61 2.53 -7.67 30.04
C PHE A 61 1.37 -7.14 30.87
N LEU A 62 0.46 -6.44 30.19
CA LEU A 62 -0.65 -5.75 30.83
C LEU A 62 -1.92 -6.61 30.77
N TYR A 63 -2.73 -6.61 31.84
CA TYR A 63 -4.09 -7.13 31.72
C TYR A 63 -5.15 -6.03 31.90
N GLY A 64 -6.21 -6.12 31.10
CA GLY A 64 -7.08 -4.96 30.86
C GLY A 64 -7.84 -4.47 32.08
N GLN A 65 -8.27 -5.37 32.96
CA GLN A 65 -9.12 -5.02 34.10
C GLN A 65 -8.46 -4.07 35.10
N VAL A 66 -7.12 -4.07 35.23
CA VAL A 66 -6.41 -3.22 36.22
C VAL A 66 -5.93 -1.90 35.63
N ILE A 67 -5.82 -1.79 34.32
CA ILE A 67 -5.38 -0.56 33.67
C ILE A 67 -6.49 0.48 33.77
N LYS A 68 -6.21 1.58 34.47
CA LYS A 68 -7.14 2.70 34.63
C LYS A 68 -6.92 3.76 33.54
N GLU A 69 -7.93 4.59 33.36
CA GLU A 69 -7.87 5.70 32.42
C GLU A 69 -6.63 6.59 32.64
N GLU A 70 -6.30 6.87 33.90
CA GLU A 70 -5.15 7.68 34.28
C GLU A 70 -3.79 7.05 33.94
N ASP A 71 -3.70 5.71 33.83
CA ASP A 71 -2.46 4.97 33.52
C ASP A 71 -2.19 4.88 32.00
N ILE A 72 -3.23 4.96 31.15
CA ILE A 72 -3.14 4.82 29.71
C ILE A 72 -2.13 5.79 29.07
N PRO A 73 -2.11 7.09 29.41
CA PRO A 73 -1.12 8.01 28.87
C PRO A 73 0.32 7.63 29.22
N GLU A 74 0.56 7.10 30.42
CA GLU A 74 1.90 6.70 30.86
C GLU A 74 2.38 5.43 30.15
N TRP A 75 1.51 4.44 29.95
CA TRP A 75 1.82 3.26 29.15
C TRP A 75 2.07 3.61 27.67
N ARG A 76 1.31 4.56 27.12
CA ARG A 76 1.56 5.09 25.78
C ARG A 76 2.93 5.74 25.66
N LYS A 77 3.31 6.58 26.64
CA LYS A 77 4.64 7.19 26.71
C LYS A 77 5.75 6.14 26.85
N ALA A 78 5.53 5.10 27.64
CA ALA A 78 6.48 4.01 27.79
C ALA A 78 6.73 3.30 26.46
N SER A 79 5.68 2.98 25.72
CA SER A 79 5.80 2.40 24.38
C SER A 79 6.50 3.34 23.39
N GLN A 80 6.18 4.63 23.38
CA GLN A 80 6.85 5.63 22.55
C GLN A 80 8.35 5.76 22.84
N ARG A 81 8.78 5.47 24.08
CA ARG A 81 10.19 5.45 24.49
C ARG A 81 10.88 4.11 24.21
N GLY A 82 10.19 3.17 23.51
CA GLY A 82 10.73 1.91 23.05
C GLY A 82 10.54 0.71 23.97
N HIS A 83 9.80 0.84 25.07
CA HIS A 83 9.38 -0.32 25.84
C HIS A 83 8.31 -1.09 25.06
N GLU A 84 8.25 -2.41 25.27
CA GLU A 84 7.25 -3.26 24.64
C GLU A 84 6.07 -3.44 25.58
N LEU A 85 4.84 -3.29 25.08
CA LEU A 85 3.63 -3.72 25.75
C LEU A 85 3.26 -5.12 25.24
N GLY A 86 2.92 -6.01 26.14
CA GLY A 86 2.50 -7.37 25.88
C GLY A 86 1.10 -7.65 26.45
N ASN A 87 0.49 -8.71 25.98
CA ASN A 87 -0.86 -9.14 26.36
C ASN A 87 -0.81 -10.13 27.52
N HIS A 88 -1.51 -9.82 28.62
CA HIS A 88 -1.69 -10.70 29.80
C HIS A 88 -3.17 -11.02 30.03
N SER A 89 -3.95 -11.10 28.92
CA SER A 89 -5.41 -11.25 28.86
C SER A 89 -6.19 -10.01 29.36
N MET A 90 -7.51 -10.04 29.22
CA MET A 90 -8.37 -8.93 29.68
C MET A 90 -8.67 -9.03 31.19
N PHE A 91 -8.94 -10.24 31.69
CA PHE A 91 -9.42 -10.47 33.05
C PHE A 91 -8.48 -11.33 33.91
N HIS A 92 -7.35 -11.74 33.39
CA HIS A 92 -6.33 -12.55 34.07
C HIS A 92 -6.91 -13.84 34.71
N PRO A 93 -7.63 -14.69 33.92
CA PRO A 93 -8.24 -15.88 34.49
C PRO A 93 -7.18 -16.93 34.87
N CYS A 94 -7.29 -17.45 36.07
CA CYS A 94 -6.48 -18.54 36.62
C CYS A 94 -7.37 -19.69 37.12
N LEU A 95 -6.81 -20.88 37.34
CA LEU A 95 -7.53 -21.99 37.97
C LEU A 95 -7.94 -21.58 39.38
N SER A 96 -9.16 -21.92 39.78
CA SER A 96 -9.72 -21.55 41.09
C SER A 96 -8.88 -22.05 42.25
N GLN A 97 -8.19 -23.17 42.07
CA GLN A 97 -7.26 -23.75 43.09
C GLN A 97 -5.99 -22.91 43.28
N THR A 98 -5.58 -22.12 42.27
CA THR A 98 -4.34 -21.33 42.35
C THR A 98 -4.53 -20.02 43.14
N THR A 99 -5.69 -19.42 43.02
CA THR A 99 -5.95 -18.09 43.61
C THR A 99 -6.52 -18.17 45.03
N GLY A 100 -6.90 -19.37 45.52
CA GLY A 100 -7.59 -19.51 46.80
C GLY A 100 -8.93 -18.77 46.86
N GLN A 101 -9.35 -18.17 45.75
CA GLN A 101 -10.62 -17.47 45.63
C GLN A 101 -11.68 -18.46 45.20
N THR A 102 -12.75 -18.52 45.95
CA THR A 102 -14.07 -18.90 45.46
C THR A 102 -14.56 -17.77 44.57
N ALA A 103 -13.78 -17.44 43.48
CA ALA A 103 -14.16 -16.43 42.51
C ALA A 103 -15.49 -16.85 41.89
N GLU A 104 -16.29 -15.86 41.54
CA GLU A 104 -17.49 -16.11 40.73
C GLU A 104 -17.14 -17.10 39.62
N PRO A 105 -17.90 -18.21 39.50
CA PRO A 105 -17.52 -19.36 38.64
C PRO A 105 -17.13 -18.98 37.21
N CYS A 106 -17.60 -17.84 36.71
CA CYS A 106 -17.39 -17.37 35.33
C CYS A 106 -16.04 -16.70 35.04
N ARG A 107 -15.14 -16.56 36.01
CA ARG A 107 -13.81 -15.93 35.88
C ARG A 107 -12.60 -16.85 36.13
N SER A 108 -12.82 -18.11 36.41
CA SER A 108 -11.75 -19.09 36.51
C SER A 108 -11.57 -19.86 35.20
N LEU A 109 -10.34 -20.37 34.93
CA LEU A 109 -10.03 -21.07 33.69
C LEU A 109 -10.89 -22.33 33.47
N GLU A 110 -11.43 -22.91 34.53
CA GLU A 110 -12.34 -24.06 34.45
C GLU A 110 -13.65 -23.70 33.75
N CYS A 111 -14.05 -22.41 33.80
CA CYS A 111 -15.29 -21.90 33.18
C CYS A 111 -15.09 -21.41 31.74
N TYR A 112 -13.86 -21.27 31.28
CA TYR A 112 -13.56 -20.81 29.94
C TYR A 112 -13.42 -21.98 28.97
N SER A 113 -13.95 -21.83 27.77
CA SER A 113 -13.54 -22.66 26.65
C SER A 113 -12.27 -22.09 25.98
N VAL A 114 -11.59 -22.87 25.17
CA VAL A 114 -10.48 -22.40 24.32
C VAL A 114 -10.93 -21.18 23.49
N LYS A 115 -12.16 -21.24 22.95
CA LYS A 115 -12.71 -20.13 22.15
C LYS A 115 -12.87 -18.85 22.98
N ASP A 116 -13.34 -18.93 24.20
CA ASP A 116 -13.54 -17.76 25.08
C ASP A 116 -12.19 -17.12 25.41
N MET A 117 -11.16 -17.94 25.69
CA MET A 117 -9.81 -17.43 25.89
C MET A 117 -9.25 -16.71 24.67
N LEU A 118 -9.45 -17.25 23.46
CA LEU A 118 -8.99 -16.59 22.26
C LEU A 118 -9.74 -15.27 21.98
N ILE A 119 -11.03 -15.20 22.29
CA ILE A 119 -11.82 -13.96 22.21
C ILE A 119 -11.26 -12.93 23.21
N GLU A 120 -11.05 -13.32 24.45
CA GLU A 120 -10.52 -12.45 25.49
C GLU A 120 -9.13 -11.90 25.14
N ILE A 121 -8.24 -12.76 24.67
CA ILE A 121 -6.89 -12.36 24.22
C ILE A 121 -7.01 -11.38 23.02
N GLY A 122 -7.92 -11.63 22.09
CA GLY A 122 -8.21 -10.73 20.98
C GLY A 122 -8.72 -9.35 21.43
N MET A 123 -9.61 -9.32 22.44
CA MET A 123 -10.09 -8.07 23.05
C MET A 123 -8.95 -7.29 23.69
N MET A 124 -8.05 -7.97 24.41
CA MET A 124 -6.90 -7.32 25.01
C MET A 124 -5.91 -6.79 23.97
N ASN A 125 -5.70 -7.50 22.87
CA ASN A 125 -4.90 -6.97 21.74
C ASN A 125 -5.50 -5.67 21.18
N ASN A 126 -6.82 -5.60 21.04
CA ASN A 126 -7.50 -4.37 20.60
C ASN A 126 -7.35 -3.23 21.62
N PHE A 127 -7.37 -3.55 22.93
CA PHE A 127 -7.14 -2.56 23.97
C PHE A 127 -5.70 -2.04 23.96
N LEU A 128 -4.71 -2.90 23.80
CA LEU A 128 -3.31 -2.51 23.67
C LEU A 128 -3.08 -1.69 22.40
N TYR A 129 -3.72 -2.07 21.29
CA TYR A 129 -3.69 -1.27 20.06
C TYR A 129 -4.20 0.17 20.29
N ALA A 130 -5.25 0.35 21.07
CA ALA A 130 -5.74 1.68 21.43
C ALA A 130 -4.74 2.48 22.28
N ILE A 131 -3.84 1.79 23.01
CA ILE A 131 -2.79 2.43 23.80
C ILE A 131 -1.59 2.84 22.93
N ASP A 132 -1.03 1.91 22.11
CA ASP A 132 0.28 2.11 21.47
C ASP A 132 0.27 1.97 19.93
N GLY A 133 -0.86 1.56 19.34
CA GLY A 133 -1.02 1.46 17.89
C GLY A 133 -0.31 0.26 17.25
N LYS A 134 0.28 -0.66 18.01
CA LYS A 134 0.94 -1.85 17.47
C LYS A 134 -0.09 -2.93 17.12
N LYS A 135 0.22 -3.78 16.16
CA LYS A 135 -0.69 -4.82 15.65
C LYS A 135 -0.36 -6.23 16.16
N GLU A 136 0.84 -6.43 16.68
CA GLU A 136 1.31 -7.73 17.16
C GLU A 136 1.76 -7.61 18.62
N TYR A 137 1.31 -8.52 19.45
CA TYR A 137 1.64 -8.56 20.87
C TYR A 137 2.10 -9.96 21.26
N ALA A 138 3.17 -10.02 22.05
CA ALA A 138 3.54 -11.22 22.76
C ALA A 138 2.52 -11.50 23.85
N TYR A 139 2.38 -12.77 24.22
CA TYR A 139 1.44 -13.19 25.27
C TYR A 139 2.17 -13.78 26.48
N ALA A 140 1.67 -13.45 27.66
CA ALA A 140 2.04 -14.13 28.90
C ALA A 140 0.82 -14.84 29.47
N TYR A 141 0.96 -16.12 29.80
CA TYR A 141 -0.14 -16.87 30.40
C TYR A 141 -0.38 -16.41 31.83
N PRO A 142 -1.62 -15.97 32.19
CA PRO A 142 -2.00 -15.75 33.58
C PRO A 142 -1.69 -16.96 34.42
N CYS A 143 -1.03 -16.75 35.58
CA CYS A 143 -0.58 -17.81 36.48
C CYS A 143 0.25 -18.92 35.81
N SER A 144 0.87 -18.65 34.65
CA SER A 144 1.55 -19.67 33.82
C SER A 144 0.66 -20.84 33.37
N GLN A 145 -0.65 -20.64 33.29
CA GLN A 145 -1.63 -21.69 33.02
C GLN A 145 -2.19 -21.57 31.59
N CYS A 146 -2.20 -22.69 30.85
CA CYS A 146 -2.63 -22.73 29.44
C CYS A 146 -3.82 -23.70 29.19
N VAL A 147 -4.50 -24.13 30.23
CA VAL A 147 -5.64 -25.07 30.14
C VAL A 147 -6.92 -24.36 30.54
N ALA A 148 -7.84 -24.23 29.60
CA ALA A 148 -9.15 -23.60 29.76
C ALA A 148 -10.23 -24.65 29.52
N GLY A 149 -11.15 -24.83 30.46
CA GLY A 149 -12.21 -25.85 30.37
C GLY A 149 -11.70 -27.28 30.20
N GLY A 150 -10.50 -27.57 30.67
CA GLY A 150 -9.85 -28.87 30.55
C GLY A 150 -9.08 -29.07 29.23
N GLU A 151 -9.03 -28.08 28.33
CA GLU A 151 -8.35 -28.13 27.05
C GLU A 151 -7.17 -27.16 26.99
N ASP A 152 -6.05 -27.60 26.42
CA ASP A 152 -4.84 -26.78 26.21
C ASP A 152 -5.06 -25.76 25.07
N TYR A 153 -5.04 -24.46 25.39
CA TYR A 153 -5.19 -23.39 24.40
C TYR A 153 -3.87 -22.83 23.85
N SER A 154 -2.74 -23.37 24.25
CA SER A 154 -1.41 -22.85 23.84
C SER A 154 -1.17 -22.96 22.33
N LYS A 155 -1.44 -24.12 21.74
CA LYS A 155 -1.34 -24.33 20.29
C LYS A 155 -2.41 -23.55 19.51
N PRO A 156 -3.71 -23.58 19.92
CA PRO A 156 -4.74 -22.72 19.33
C PRO A 156 -4.40 -21.24 19.34
N LEU A 157 -3.77 -20.74 20.40
CA LEU A 157 -3.34 -19.33 20.49
C LEU A 157 -2.37 -18.96 19.37
N LEU A 158 -1.29 -19.69 19.17
CA LEU A 158 -0.36 -19.42 18.09
C LEU A 158 -1.01 -19.63 16.71
N ALA A 159 -1.82 -20.68 16.56
CA ALA A 159 -2.53 -20.95 15.32
C ALA A 159 -3.55 -19.88 14.94
N SER A 160 -4.14 -19.18 15.92
CA SER A 160 -5.06 -18.07 15.68
C SER A 160 -4.37 -16.81 15.13
N GLY A 161 -3.03 -16.70 15.29
CA GLY A 161 -2.26 -15.51 14.95
C GLY A 161 -2.46 -14.34 15.93
N LEU A 162 -3.15 -14.52 17.06
CA LEU A 162 -3.32 -13.50 18.09
C LEU A 162 -2.02 -13.18 18.82
N SER A 163 -1.08 -14.13 18.85
CA SER A 163 0.27 -13.93 19.36
C SER A 163 1.24 -14.83 18.58
N ARG A 164 2.44 -14.32 18.35
CA ARG A 164 3.53 -15.10 17.74
C ARG A 164 4.37 -15.83 18.77
N PHE A 165 4.48 -15.26 19.94
CA PHE A 165 5.29 -15.78 21.04
C PHE A 165 4.49 -15.71 22.35
N ALA A 166 4.50 -16.83 23.12
CA ALA A 166 3.85 -16.87 24.41
C ALA A 166 4.79 -17.48 25.46
N ARG A 167 4.81 -16.91 26.66
CA ARG A 167 5.66 -17.36 27.77
C ARG A 167 4.86 -17.80 28.99
N GLY A 168 5.39 -18.73 29.71
CA GLY A 168 4.80 -19.33 30.93
C GLY A 168 5.44 -20.67 31.24
N GLY A 169 6.53 -21.02 30.53
CA GLY A 169 7.25 -22.28 30.74
C GLY A 169 8.09 -22.28 32.00
N ASP A 170 8.55 -23.49 32.37
CA ASP A 170 9.44 -23.72 33.51
C ASP A 170 10.79 -23.00 33.34
N ARG A 171 11.51 -22.81 34.43
CA ARG A 171 12.84 -22.22 34.45
C ARG A 171 13.77 -22.92 33.47
N GLY A 172 14.39 -22.15 32.55
CA GLY A 172 15.35 -22.66 31.60
C GLY A 172 16.10 -21.60 30.84
N ILE A 173 17.35 -21.89 30.43
CA ILE A 173 18.12 -21.10 29.49
C ILE A 173 17.87 -21.65 28.10
N ILE A 174 17.49 -20.79 27.17
CA ILE A 174 17.24 -21.14 25.78
C ILE A 174 18.58 -21.14 25.04
N THR A 175 19.05 -22.32 24.64
CA THR A 175 20.33 -22.49 23.92
C THR A 175 20.14 -22.94 22.48
N ASN A 176 18.93 -23.40 22.16
CA ASN A 176 18.58 -23.91 20.85
C ASN A 176 17.16 -23.46 20.50
N THR A 177 17.00 -22.81 19.34
CA THR A 177 15.70 -22.34 18.85
C THR A 177 14.93 -23.40 18.07
N ASP A 178 15.56 -24.52 17.65
CA ASP A 178 14.91 -25.59 16.90
C ASP A 178 13.97 -26.42 17.76
N SER A 179 14.31 -26.57 19.04
CA SER A 179 13.50 -27.29 20.02
C SER A 179 12.65 -26.37 20.91
N LEU A 180 12.69 -25.05 20.67
CA LEU A 180 11.95 -24.08 21.47
C LEU A 180 10.46 -24.16 21.19
N ASN A 181 9.67 -24.37 22.24
CA ASN A 181 8.22 -24.26 22.17
C ASN A 181 7.81 -22.78 22.27
N TYR A 182 7.53 -22.15 21.12
CA TYR A 182 7.12 -20.73 21.06
C TYR A 182 5.75 -20.46 21.70
N ALA A 183 4.97 -21.50 21.96
CA ALA A 183 3.72 -21.41 22.70
C ALA A 183 3.91 -21.46 24.22
N MET A 184 5.09 -21.82 24.71
CA MET A 184 5.36 -21.99 26.15
C MET A 184 6.86 -21.74 26.39
N ILE A 185 7.29 -20.49 26.23
CA ILE A 185 8.70 -20.09 26.35
C ILE A 185 9.13 -20.09 27.82
N PRO A 186 10.27 -20.73 28.16
CA PRO A 186 10.75 -20.84 29.55
C PRO A 186 11.23 -19.50 30.11
N THR A 187 10.97 -19.27 31.40
CA THR A 187 11.32 -18.02 32.10
C THR A 187 11.76 -18.30 33.57
N LEU A 188 12.51 -17.39 34.15
CA LEU A 188 12.76 -17.35 35.59
C LEU A 188 11.82 -16.36 36.30
N PRO A 189 10.86 -16.80 37.10
CA PRO A 189 10.07 -15.88 37.90
C PRO A 189 10.91 -15.34 39.09
N ALA A 190 11.00 -14.01 39.15
CA ALA A 190 11.60 -13.32 40.28
C ALA A 190 10.55 -13.13 41.38
N HIS A 191 10.76 -13.73 42.53
CA HIS A 191 9.83 -13.70 43.64
C HIS A 191 10.30 -12.76 44.76
N THR A 192 9.43 -12.45 45.70
CA THR A 192 9.75 -11.65 46.88
C THR A 192 10.96 -12.24 47.63
N GLY A 193 11.94 -11.38 47.94
CA GLY A 193 13.17 -11.73 48.64
C GLY A 193 14.27 -12.35 47.75
N ILE A 194 14.09 -12.44 46.43
CA ILE A 194 15.17 -12.85 45.53
C ILE A 194 16.28 -11.79 45.49
N SER A 195 17.52 -12.24 45.61
CA SER A 195 18.68 -11.34 45.61
C SER A 195 19.16 -11.06 44.18
N ALA A 196 19.81 -9.92 43.96
CA ALA A 196 20.50 -9.61 42.73
C ALA A 196 21.53 -10.69 42.35
N ASP A 197 22.25 -11.23 43.32
CA ASP A 197 23.25 -12.29 43.07
C ASP A 197 22.61 -13.54 42.42
N SER A 198 21.40 -13.91 42.87
CA SER A 198 20.67 -15.03 42.28
C SER A 198 20.22 -14.76 40.83
N LEU A 199 19.77 -13.52 40.54
CA LEU A 199 19.39 -13.10 39.19
C LEU A 199 20.63 -13.00 38.29
N ILE A 200 21.73 -12.46 38.77
CA ILE A 200 23.01 -12.37 38.08
C ILE A 200 23.56 -13.77 37.78
N ALA A 201 23.48 -14.71 38.72
CA ALA A 201 23.90 -16.11 38.48
C ALA A 201 23.13 -16.75 37.33
N TYR A 202 21.81 -16.48 37.22
CA TYR A 202 20.99 -16.96 36.13
C TYR A 202 21.41 -16.34 34.79
N VAL A 203 21.75 -15.04 34.76
CA VAL A 203 22.30 -14.37 33.58
C VAL A 203 23.66 -14.94 33.20
N GLN A 204 24.53 -15.21 34.20
CA GLN A 204 25.86 -15.80 33.94
C GLN A 204 25.74 -17.22 33.36
N GLU A 205 24.77 -18.02 33.84
CA GLU A 205 24.44 -19.31 33.26
C GLU A 205 24.09 -19.18 31.76
N ALA A 206 23.32 -18.14 31.38
CA ALA A 206 23.03 -17.89 29.98
C ALA A 206 24.28 -17.51 29.17
N VAL A 207 25.17 -16.70 29.71
CA VAL A 207 26.44 -16.33 29.05
C VAL A 207 27.32 -17.55 28.84
N GLU A 208 27.48 -18.41 29.88
CA GLU A 208 28.26 -19.64 29.83
C GLU A 208 27.74 -20.61 28.75
N LYS A 209 26.44 -20.70 28.62
CA LYS A 209 25.76 -21.56 27.64
C LYS A 209 25.61 -20.91 26.25
N GLY A 210 25.95 -19.63 26.11
CA GLY A 210 25.71 -18.88 24.87
C GLY A 210 24.23 -18.74 24.53
N GLY A 211 23.37 -18.63 25.57
CA GLY A 211 21.91 -18.73 25.45
C GLY A 211 21.17 -17.42 25.75
N LEU A 212 19.83 -17.52 25.82
CA LEU A 212 18.90 -16.47 26.21
C LEU A 212 18.32 -16.73 27.60
N ALA A 213 18.40 -15.74 28.48
CA ALA A 213 17.74 -15.71 29.78
C ALA A 213 16.54 -14.76 29.75
N ILE A 214 15.39 -15.21 30.26
CA ILE A 214 14.17 -14.39 30.39
C ILE A 214 13.78 -14.36 31.87
N ILE A 215 13.66 -13.15 32.43
CA ILE A 215 13.30 -12.94 33.84
C ILE A 215 11.93 -12.27 33.91
N VAL A 216 11.06 -12.77 34.78
CA VAL A 216 9.73 -12.26 35.04
C VAL A 216 9.67 -11.57 36.35
N PHE A 217 9.32 -10.31 36.38
CA PHE A 217 9.04 -9.52 37.59
C PHE A 217 7.55 -9.16 37.66
N HIS A 218 7.05 -8.91 38.84
CA HIS A 218 5.79 -8.25 39.12
C HIS A 218 6.05 -6.87 39.72
N GLY A 219 5.94 -6.68 41.02
CA GLY A 219 6.31 -5.42 41.66
C GLY A 219 7.82 -5.26 41.83
N VAL A 220 8.31 -4.01 41.81
CA VAL A 220 9.68 -3.66 42.15
C VAL A 220 9.64 -2.45 43.08
N GLY A 221 10.12 -2.62 44.30
CA GLY A 221 10.09 -1.56 45.33
C GLY A 221 8.69 -1.17 45.80
N GLY A 222 7.68 -1.92 45.40
CA GLY A 222 6.27 -1.70 45.72
C GLY A 222 5.36 -2.73 45.05
N ASP A 223 4.07 -2.66 45.32
CA ASP A 223 3.02 -3.59 44.89
C ASP A 223 3.23 -5.02 45.45
N TYR A 224 2.62 -6.04 44.85
CA TYR A 224 2.73 -7.42 45.32
C TYR A 224 3.79 -8.21 44.56
N LEU A 225 4.18 -9.37 45.06
CA LEU A 225 5.29 -10.19 44.55
C LEU A 225 6.55 -9.35 44.28
N THR A 226 6.80 -8.39 45.17
CA THR A 226 7.76 -7.34 44.96
C THR A 226 9.21 -7.81 45.13
N VAL A 227 10.04 -7.45 44.19
CA VAL A 227 11.50 -7.48 44.33
C VAL A 227 11.98 -6.14 44.87
N ASP A 228 13.00 -6.16 45.74
CA ASP A 228 13.58 -4.93 46.27
C ASP A 228 14.14 -4.04 45.14
N ALA A 229 13.89 -2.73 45.21
CA ALA A 229 14.28 -1.79 44.15
C ALA A 229 15.82 -1.69 43.99
N ASP A 230 16.56 -1.87 45.10
CA ASP A 230 18.03 -1.86 45.02
C ASP A 230 18.57 -3.17 44.44
N GLU A 231 17.91 -4.31 44.70
CA GLU A 231 18.28 -5.59 44.10
C GLU A 231 18.02 -5.58 42.59
N HIS A 232 16.87 -5.04 42.12
CA HIS A 232 16.60 -4.82 40.70
C HIS A 232 17.65 -3.88 40.09
N LYS A 233 17.99 -2.78 40.76
CA LYS A 233 18.99 -1.84 40.28
C LYS A 233 20.38 -2.51 40.19
N LYS A 234 20.80 -3.31 41.16
CA LYS A 234 22.08 -4.05 41.09
C LYS A 234 22.15 -4.99 39.87
N LEU A 235 21.07 -5.67 39.53
CA LEU A 235 20.99 -6.46 38.30
C LEU A 235 21.21 -5.59 37.06
N LEU A 236 20.55 -4.41 36.98
CA LEU A 236 20.72 -3.49 35.84
C LEU A 236 22.14 -2.93 35.76
N ASP A 237 22.75 -2.57 36.92
CA ASP A 237 24.14 -2.12 37.01
C ASP A 237 25.11 -3.21 36.47
N PHE A 238 24.87 -4.47 36.85
CA PHE A 238 25.62 -5.62 36.33
C PHE A 238 25.47 -5.76 34.82
N LEU A 239 24.23 -5.75 34.31
CA LEU A 239 23.97 -5.85 32.87
C LEU A 239 24.62 -4.70 32.06
N ALA A 240 24.60 -3.49 32.61
CA ALA A 240 25.25 -2.33 32.01
C ALA A 240 26.80 -2.45 31.96
N SER A 241 27.40 -3.17 32.89
CA SER A 241 28.84 -3.46 32.92
C SER A 241 29.26 -4.53 31.90
N ARG A 242 28.30 -5.19 31.23
CA ARG A 242 28.54 -6.36 30.38
C ARG A 242 28.14 -6.06 28.93
N PRO A 243 29.03 -5.41 28.16
CA PRO A 243 28.74 -5.10 26.74
C PRO A 243 28.60 -6.35 25.86
N ASP A 244 29.05 -7.50 26.31
CA ASP A 244 28.89 -8.78 25.64
C ASP A 244 27.53 -9.45 25.84
N ILE A 245 26.63 -8.83 26.65
CA ILE A 245 25.24 -9.24 26.79
C ILE A 245 24.33 -8.29 26.00
N TRP A 246 23.37 -8.83 25.26
CA TRP A 246 22.32 -8.04 24.63
C TRP A 246 21.11 -7.99 25.55
N VAL A 247 20.71 -6.80 26.00
CA VAL A 247 19.45 -6.58 26.73
C VAL A 247 18.44 -6.00 25.75
N GLY A 248 17.38 -6.74 25.42
CA GLY A 248 16.35 -6.32 24.48
C GLY A 248 14.93 -6.67 24.93
N THR A 249 13.93 -6.21 24.21
CA THR A 249 12.53 -6.54 24.48
C THR A 249 12.20 -7.98 24.03
N PHE A 250 11.07 -8.51 24.49
CA PHE A 250 10.70 -9.90 24.28
C PHE A 250 10.57 -10.25 22.78
N SER A 251 9.80 -9.43 22.06
CA SER A 251 9.63 -9.66 20.61
C SER A 251 10.90 -9.31 19.81
N GLU A 252 11.66 -8.29 20.21
CA GLU A 252 12.90 -7.90 19.53
C GLU A 252 13.92 -9.06 19.51
N VAL A 253 14.24 -9.62 20.67
CA VAL A 253 15.23 -10.69 20.79
C VAL A 253 14.73 -11.97 20.14
N LEU A 254 13.47 -12.37 20.39
CA LEU A 254 12.90 -13.58 19.80
C LEU A 254 12.81 -13.49 18.27
N ASN A 255 12.44 -12.36 17.71
CA ASN A 255 12.46 -12.15 16.27
C ASN A 255 13.87 -12.29 15.71
N ALA A 256 14.88 -11.68 16.33
CA ALA A 256 16.26 -11.74 15.85
C ALA A 256 16.82 -13.18 15.82
N ILE A 257 16.55 -13.98 16.85
CA ILE A 257 17.03 -15.38 16.90
C ILE A 257 16.21 -16.33 16.01
N THR A 258 15.02 -15.94 15.58
CA THR A 258 14.18 -16.69 14.64
C THR A 258 14.44 -16.32 13.18
N THR A 259 14.76 -15.05 12.89
CA THR A 259 15.07 -14.58 11.52
C THR A 259 16.44 -15.02 11.02
N GLY A 260 17.42 -15.30 11.91
CA GLY A 260 18.73 -15.85 11.56
C GLY A 260 18.69 -17.26 10.94
N LYS A 261 17.54 -17.91 10.90
CA LYS A 261 17.36 -19.27 10.33
C LYS A 261 16.95 -19.30 8.86
N ASN A 262 16.70 -18.17 8.22
CA ASN A 262 16.19 -18.12 6.85
C ASN A 262 17.24 -18.37 5.74
N THR A 263 18.38 -19.01 6.04
CA THR A 263 19.38 -19.38 5.02
C THR A 263 19.63 -20.87 4.84
N GLN A 264 18.89 -21.76 5.51
CA GLN A 264 18.96 -23.20 5.18
C GLN A 264 17.61 -23.90 5.37
N LYS A 265 17.01 -24.32 4.23
CA LYS A 265 15.75 -25.06 4.06
C LYS A 265 14.49 -24.28 4.50
N GLU A 266 13.90 -23.59 3.55
CA GLU A 266 12.49 -23.22 3.55
C GLU A 266 11.61 -24.43 3.87
N GLN A 267 11.28 -24.64 5.14
CA GLN A 267 10.01 -25.32 5.44
C GLN A 267 8.94 -24.33 4.99
N SER A 268 8.19 -24.70 4.00
CA SER A 268 7.08 -23.95 3.44
C SER A 268 6.23 -23.37 4.58
N THR A 269 6.24 -22.05 4.72
CA THR A 269 5.35 -21.30 5.64
C THR A 269 3.89 -21.38 5.17
N VAL A 270 3.63 -22.11 4.09
CA VAL A 270 2.31 -22.35 3.56
C VAL A 270 1.60 -23.41 4.38
N ARG A 271 0.51 -23.01 4.99
CA ARG A 271 -0.40 -23.90 5.71
C ARG A 271 -1.45 -24.46 4.74
N ILE A 272 -1.74 -25.76 4.85
CA ILE A 272 -2.84 -26.41 4.14
C ILE A 272 -4.00 -26.61 5.11
N ASP A 273 -5.18 -26.18 4.69
CA ASP A 273 -6.44 -26.49 5.36
C ASP A 273 -7.30 -27.33 4.39
N THR A 274 -7.70 -28.51 4.86
CA THR A 274 -8.51 -29.45 4.09
C THR A 274 -9.91 -29.63 4.68
N ASN A 275 -10.36 -28.72 5.52
CA ASN A 275 -11.70 -28.76 6.07
C ASN A 275 -12.77 -28.37 5.02
N GLY A 276 -13.93 -29.02 5.06
CA GLY A 276 -15.02 -28.78 4.11
C GLY A 276 -14.73 -29.28 2.70
N ASP A 277 -15.31 -28.63 1.70
CA ASP A 277 -15.28 -29.02 0.28
C ASP A 277 -14.07 -28.52 -0.49
N PHE A 278 -13.15 -27.82 0.18
CA PHE A 278 -12.00 -27.17 -0.45
C PHE A 278 -10.68 -27.58 0.18
N ILE A 279 -9.63 -27.43 -0.60
CA ILE A 279 -8.23 -27.48 -0.18
C ILE A 279 -7.75 -26.04 -0.23
N THR A 280 -7.40 -25.49 0.91
CA THR A 280 -6.98 -24.09 1.02
C THR A 280 -5.51 -24.02 1.41
N TYR A 281 -4.73 -23.33 0.61
CA TYR A 281 -3.36 -22.98 0.90
C TYR A 281 -3.32 -21.53 1.41
N VAL A 282 -2.67 -21.30 2.54
CA VAL A 282 -2.56 -19.99 3.17
C VAL A 282 -1.11 -19.69 3.49
N SER A 283 -0.63 -18.59 2.97
CA SER A 283 0.66 -17.97 3.31
C SER A 283 0.46 -16.54 3.81
N PRO A 284 1.50 -15.84 4.29
CA PRO A 284 1.42 -14.41 4.55
C PRO A 284 1.10 -13.56 3.31
N TYR A 285 1.45 -14.04 2.10
CA TYR A 285 1.39 -13.28 0.85
C TYR A 285 0.26 -13.70 -0.08
N TYR A 286 -0.31 -14.89 0.07
CA TYR A 286 -1.44 -15.34 -0.72
C TYR A 286 -2.29 -16.36 0.02
N ALA A 287 -3.53 -16.49 -0.43
CA ALA A 287 -4.40 -17.62 -0.11
C ALA A 287 -5.10 -18.08 -1.38
N LEU A 288 -5.22 -19.38 -1.55
CA LEU A 288 -5.96 -19.98 -2.66
C LEU A 288 -6.67 -21.25 -2.22
N SER A 289 -7.87 -21.47 -2.75
CA SER A 289 -8.66 -22.67 -2.47
C SER A 289 -9.03 -23.38 -3.77
N TRP A 290 -8.85 -24.68 -3.77
CA TRP A 290 -9.26 -25.58 -4.85
C TRP A 290 -10.37 -26.50 -4.38
N SER A 291 -11.35 -26.78 -5.23
CA SER A 291 -12.41 -27.70 -4.88
C SER A 291 -11.88 -29.13 -4.75
N LYS A 292 -12.33 -29.87 -3.75
CA LYS A 292 -12.01 -31.30 -3.60
C LYS A 292 -12.61 -32.18 -4.69
N ASN A 293 -13.68 -31.72 -5.32
CA ASN A 293 -14.49 -32.51 -6.24
C ASN A 293 -14.33 -32.10 -7.70
N PHE A 294 -13.71 -30.93 -7.95
CA PHE A 294 -13.61 -30.34 -9.30
C PHE A 294 -12.25 -29.70 -9.51
N PRO A 295 -11.67 -29.74 -10.72
CA PRO A 295 -10.45 -29.03 -11.05
C PRO A 295 -10.69 -27.51 -11.19
N MET A 296 -11.11 -26.87 -10.11
CA MET A 296 -11.49 -25.47 -10.08
C MET A 296 -10.86 -24.76 -8.88
N MET A 297 -10.17 -23.67 -9.18
CA MET A 297 -9.74 -22.68 -8.18
C MET A 297 -10.94 -21.79 -7.83
N SER A 298 -11.45 -21.90 -6.60
CA SER A 298 -12.65 -21.21 -6.14
C SER A 298 -12.38 -19.96 -5.34
N TYR A 299 -11.15 -19.81 -4.82
CA TYR A 299 -10.69 -18.66 -4.08
C TYR A 299 -9.24 -18.35 -4.43
N TRP A 300 -8.92 -17.08 -4.59
CA TRP A 300 -7.57 -16.58 -4.72
C TRP A 300 -7.49 -15.17 -4.14
N ASN A 301 -6.47 -14.92 -3.32
CA ASN A 301 -6.15 -13.62 -2.78
C ASN A 301 -4.63 -13.44 -2.75
N ILE A 302 -4.16 -12.21 -2.83
CA ILE A 302 -2.76 -11.84 -2.69
C ILE A 302 -2.62 -10.69 -1.69
N GLU A 303 -1.46 -10.57 -1.06
CA GLU A 303 -1.12 -9.49 -0.12
C GLU A 303 0.38 -9.19 -0.20
N SER A 304 0.78 -8.22 -1.00
CA SER A 304 2.19 -7.86 -1.22
C SER A 304 2.94 -7.44 0.06
N GLY A 305 2.24 -6.93 1.06
CA GLY A 305 2.82 -6.56 2.35
C GLY A 305 3.05 -7.73 3.31
N GLY A 306 2.65 -8.95 2.94
CA GLY A 306 2.85 -10.16 3.76
C GLY A 306 2.09 -10.15 5.10
N ARG A 307 1.06 -9.32 5.23
CA ARG A 307 0.35 -9.10 6.50
C ARG A 307 -0.79 -10.08 6.74
N ASN A 308 -1.03 -11.01 5.81
CA ASN A 308 -2.10 -12.02 5.84
C ASN A 308 -3.42 -11.46 6.39
N ARG A 309 -4.00 -10.50 5.68
CA ARG A 309 -5.24 -9.85 6.11
C ARG A 309 -6.41 -10.80 5.96
N LYS A 310 -6.75 -11.49 7.04
CA LYS A 310 -7.93 -12.37 7.12
C LYS A 310 -9.26 -11.66 6.83
N TYR A 311 -9.31 -10.34 6.94
CA TYR A 311 -10.49 -9.54 6.64
C TYR A 311 -10.61 -9.19 5.15
N LEU A 312 -9.64 -9.58 4.32
CA LEU A 312 -9.85 -9.67 2.90
C LEU A 312 -10.69 -10.94 2.61
N ASP A 313 -11.89 -11.01 3.16
CA ASP A 313 -12.86 -12.06 2.81
C ASP A 313 -13.26 -12.02 1.32
N LYS A 314 -12.70 -11.08 0.58
CA LYS A 314 -12.92 -10.94 -0.86
C LYS A 314 -11.87 -11.69 -1.64
N SER A 315 -12.33 -12.72 -2.33
CA SER A 315 -11.56 -13.38 -3.38
C SER A 315 -11.34 -12.45 -4.56
N LEU A 316 -10.16 -12.51 -5.18
CA LEU A 316 -9.93 -11.93 -6.50
C LEU A 316 -10.79 -12.60 -7.59
N LEU A 317 -11.36 -13.77 -7.30
CA LEU A 317 -12.13 -14.57 -8.25
C LEU A 317 -13.63 -14.28 -8.16
N ARG A 318 -14.30 -14.33 -9.32
CA ARG A 318 -15.76 -14.26 -9.41
C ARG A 318 -16.38 -15.53 -8.80
N PRO A 319 -17.31 -15.41 -7.84
CA PRO A 319 -18.01 -16.54 -7.27
C PRO A 319 -18.65 -17.43 -8.33
N GLY A 320 -18.45 -18.74 -8.23
CA GLY A 320 -19.03 -19.74 -9.15
C GLY A 320 -18.38 -19.80 -10.54
N LYS A 321 -17.39 -18.93 -10.84
CA LYS A 321 -16.64 -18.97 -12.10
C LYS A 321 -15.16 -19.34 -11.86
N GLY A 322 -14.49 -18.70 -10.95
CA GLY A 322 -13.15 -19.01 -10.47
C GLY A 322 -12.07 -19.15 -11.54
N GLY A 323 -11.11 -20.02 -11.25
CA GLY A 323 -10.09 -20.47 -12.20
C GLY A 323 -10.42 -21.88 -12.69
N VAL A 324 -10.56 -22.08 -13.99
CA VAL A 324 -11.05 -23.33 -14.59
C VAL A 324 -10.24 -23.77 -15.79
N LEU A 325 -10.16 -25.09 -15.97
CA LEU A 325 -9.64 -25.68 -17.19
C LEU A 325 -10.57 -25.42 -18.39
N ILE A 326 -10.00 -25.19 -19.54
CA ILE A 326 -10.73 -24.93 -20.79
C ILE A 326 -10.31 -25.97 -21.84
N ASN A 327 -11.29 -26.54 -22.53
CA ASN A 327 -11.05 -27.46 -23.63
C ASN A 327 -10.99 -26.78 -25.01
N ARG A 328 -10.79 -27.56 -26.04
CA ARG A 328 -10.74 -27.08 -27.44
C ARG A 328 -12.01 -26.33 -27.87
N ASP A 329 -13.19 -26.74 -27.37
CA ASP A 329 -14.47 -26.11 -27.72
C ASP A 329 -14.78 -24.87 -26.85
N ASN A 330 -13.81 -24.36 -26.14
CA ASN A 330 -13.95 -23.19 -25.24
C ASN A 330 -14.93 -23.41 -24.08
N SER A 331 -15.12 -24.66 -23.67
CA SER A 331 -15.99 -25.06 -22.54
C SER A 331 -15.16 -25.27 -21.29
N SER A 332 -15.68 -24.80 -20.16
CA SER A 332 -15.08 -25.07 -18.85
C SER A 332 -15.56 -26.43 -18.32
N PHE A 333 -14.66 -27.10 -17.58
CA PHE A 333 -15.00 -28.38 -16.96
C PHE A 333 -15.67 -28.17 -15.59
N LEU A 334 -16.84 -28.75 -15.40
CA LEU A 334 -17.63 -28.68 -14.17
C LEU A 334 -18.15 -30.03 -13.65
N THR A 335 -17.72 -31.18 -14.21
CA THR A 335 -18.12 -32.48 -13.70
C THR A 335 -17.20 -32.96 -12.56
N GLN A 336 -17.68 -33.90 -11.77
CA GLN A 336 -16.90 -34.40 -10.63
C GLN A 336 -15.61 -35.06 -11.12
N ASN A 337 -14.51 -34.62 -10.55
CA ASN A 337 -13.17 -35.19 -10.71
C ASN A 337 -12.42 -35.00 -9.40
N PRO A 338 -12.44 -36.00 -8.49
CA PRO A 338 -11.87 -35.88 -7.16
C PRO A 338 -10.39 -35.56 -7.18
N ALA A 339 -9.97 -34.66 -6.28
CA ALA A 339 -8.58 -34.31 -6.09
C ALA A 339 -7.78 -35.46 -5.45
N ILE A 340 -6.55 -35.57 -5.90
CA ILE A 340 -5.55 -36.53 -5.36
C ILE A 340 -4.48 -35.71 -4.65
N TYR A 341 -4.17 -36.04 -3.41
CA TYR A 341 -3.19 -35.32 -2.59
C TYR A 341 -1.83 -36.05 -2.64
N LYS A 342 -0.79 -35.30 -2.97
CA LYS A 342 0.59 -35.78 -2.97
C LYS A 342 1.47 -34.81 -2.16
N GLY A 343 1.41 -34.92 -0.83
CA GLY A 343 2.09 -33.96 0.06
C GLY A 343 1.49 -32.60 -0.01
N MET A 344 2.24 -31.60 -0.50
CA MET A 344 1.77 -30.22 -0.73
C MET A 344 1.06 -30.04 -2.08
N GLU A 345 1.13 -31.01 -2.97
CA GLU A 345 0.55 -30.94 -4.30
C GLU A 345 -0.88 -31.49 -4.32
N THR A 346 -1.78 -30.76 -4.93
CA THR A 346 -3.14 -31.21 -5.25
C THR A 346 -3.23 -31.48 -6.75
N CYS A 347 -3.61 -32.68 -7.13
CA CYS A 347 -3.68 -33.14 -8.52
C CYS A 347 -5.11 -33.50 -8.92
N TYR A 348 -5.46 -33.23 -10.18
CA TYR A 348 -6.66 -33.73 -10.85
C TYR A 348 -6.19 -34.47 -12.10
N GLU A 349 -6.36 -35.77 -12.11
CA GLU A 349 -5.87 -36.66 -13.19
C GLU A 349 -7.02 -37.08 -14.12
N ASN A 350 -6.75 -37.17 -15.42
CA ASN A 350 -7.68 -37.69 -16.44
C ASN A 350 -9.02 -36.93 -16.49
N VAL A 351 -8.94 -35.60 -16.35
CA VAL A 351 -10.11 -34.71 -16.48
C VAL A 351 -10.62 -34.77 -17.92
N THR A 352 -11.77 -35.45 -18.12
CA THR A 352 -12.31 -35.73 -19.46
C THR A 352 -13.44 -34.74 -19.78
N PHE A 353 -13.30 -34.02 -20.87
CA PHE A 353 -14.30 -33.08 -21.39
C PHE A 353 -15.28 -33.77 -22.34
N PRO A 354 -16.45 -33.16 -22.64
CA PRO A 354 -17.45 -33.68 -23.55
C PRO A 354 -16.92 -33.95 -24.98
N ASP A 355 -15.99 -33.15 -25.46
CA ASP A 355 -15.29 -33.32 -26.75
C ASP A 355 -14.22 -34.44 -26.74
N LYS A 356 -14.16 -35.21 -25.63
CA LYS A 356 -13.16 -36.25 -25.37
C LYS A 356 -11.73 -35.75 -25.15
N THR A 357 -11.50 -34.48 -25.05
CA THR A 357 -10.22 -33.93 -24.56
C THR A 357 -9.98 -34.42 -23.14
N VAL A 358 -8.76 -34.84 -22.86
CA VAL A 358 -8.33 -35.29 -21.52
C VAL A 358 -7.19 -34.38 -21.09
N MET A 359 -7.31 -33.81 -19.90
CA MET A 359 -6.31 -32.91 -19.31
C MET A 359 -5.98 -33.37 -17.88
N ASN A 360 -4.80 -32.99 -17.44
CA ASN A 360 -4.39 -33.10 -16.03
C ASN A 360 -4.10 -31.70 -15.51
N CYS A 361 -4.39 -31.50 -14.24
CA CYS A 361 -4.09 -30.24 -13.55
C CYS A 361 -3.47 -30.54 -12.20
N SER A 362 -2.44 -29.81 -11.83
CA SER A 362 -1.95 -29.84 -10.45
C SER A 362 -1.61 -28.43 -9.97
N VAL A 363 -1.73 -28.24 -8.67
CA VAL A 363 -1.33 -27.01 -8.00
C VAL A 363 -0.39 -27.34 -6.86
N ILE A 364 0.71 -26.60 -6.78
CA ILE A 364 1.69 -26.76 -5.73
C ILE A 364 2.13 -25.38 -5.22
N PRO A 365 2.00 -25.10 -3.90
CA PRO A 365 2.66 -23.96 -3.27
C PRO A 365 4.16 -24.25 -3.19
N THR A 366 4.98 -23.38 -3.78
CA THR A 366 6.43 -23.52 -3.83
C THR A 366 7.08 -22.91 -2.59
N ASN A 367 6.62 -21.72 -2.19
CA ASN A 367 7.05 -21.03 -0.98
C ASN A 367 5.97 -20.04 -0.52
N GLU A 368 6.27 -19.21 0.47
CA GLU A 368 5.31 -18.25 1.02
C GLU A 368 4.82 -17.20 0.04
N ARG A 369 5.56 -16.94 -1.05
CA ARG A 369 5.21 -15.93 -2.08
C ARG A 369 4.79 -16.54 -3.40
N GLN A 370 4.99 -17.86 -3.59
CA GLN A 370 4.92 -18.45 -4.90
C GLN A 370 4.14 -19.76 -4.89
N PHE A 371 3.29 -19.92 -5.88
CA PHE A 371 2.63 -21.18 -6.23
C PHE A 371 2.63 -21.41 -7.73
N SER A 372 2.52 -22.66 -8.15
CA SER A 372 2.48 -23.04 -9.56
C SER A 372 1.24 -23.87 -9.87
N ILE A 373 0.68 -23.64 -11.05
CA ILE A 373 -0.41 -24.43 -11.64
C ILE A 373 0.15 -25.11 -12.89
N THR A 374 0.15 -26.42 -12.89
CA THR A 374 0.60 -27.21 -14.03
C THR A 374 -0.58 -27.83 -14.75
N ILE A 375 -0.67 -27.63 -16.06
CA ILE A 375 -1.73 -28.16 -16.91
C ILE A 375 -1.08 -28.95 -18.04
N GLY A 376 -1.52 -30.19 -18.25
CA GLY A 376 -0.98 -31.11 -19.26
C GLY A 376 -2.08 -31.83 -20.01
N GLY A 377 -1.88 -32.09 -21.30
CA GLY A 377 -2.73 -32.97 -22.07
C GLY A 377 -2.35 -34.44 -21.83
N SER A 378 -3.33 -35.31 -21.59
CA SER A 378 -3.11 -36.74 -21.46
C SER A 378 -2.91 -37.37 -22.86
N GLY A 379 -1.65 -37.39 -23.30
CA GLY A 379 -1.26 -38.02 -24.59
C GLY A 379 -1.43 -37.16 -25.83
N ASN A 380 -2.08 -36.01 -25.77
CA ASN A 380 -2.27 -35.06 -26.89
C ASN A 380 -1.72 -33.67 -26.58
N LYS A 381 -1.12 -33.08 -27.60
CA LYS A 381 -0.71 -31.67 -27.54
C LYS A 381 -1.95 -30.75 -27.64
N PHE A 382 -1.93 -29.66 -26.91
CA PHE A 382 -2.96 -28.62 -27.04
C PHE A 382 -2.35 -27.31 -27.58
N CYS A 383 -3.15 -26.59 -28.38
CA CYS A 383 -2.82 -25.31 -28.97
C CYS A 383 -4.11 -24.48 -29.00
N HIS A 384 -4.53 -24.02 -27.82
CA HIS A 384 -5.76 -23.28 -27.61
C HIS A 384 -5.72 -22.66 -26.21
N GLU A 385 -6.78 -21.94 -25.84
CA GLU A 385 -6.98 -21.60 -24.42
C GLU A 385 -7.07 -22.88 -23.57
N PHE A 386 -6.33 -22.95 -22.48
CA PHE A 386 -6.26 -24.14 -21.64
C PHE A 386 -6.60 -23.88 -20.17
N PHE A 387 -6.51 -22.60 -19.73
CA PHE A 387 -6.87 -22.19 -18.39
C PHE A 387 -7.45 -20.78 -18.41
N ARG A 388 -8.44 -20.53 -17.57
CA ARG A 388 -9.13 -19.24 -17.49
C ARG A 388 -9.38 -18.84 -16.06
N ILE A 389 -9.04 -17.60 -15.72
CA ILE A 389 -9.32 -16.99 -14.43
C ILE A 389 -10.36 -15.88 -14.65
N HIS A 390 -11.50 -15.96 -13.97
CA HIS A 390 -12.48 -14.89 -13.90
C HIS A 390 -12.26 -14.09 -12.62
N THR A 391 -11.95 -12.80 -12.73
CA THR A 391 -11.88 -11.93 -11.56
C THR A 391 -13.29 -11.62 -11.05
N ALA A 392 -13.38 -11.31 -9.75
CA ALA A 392 -14.61 -10.81 -9.18
C ALA A 392 -15.03 -9.51 -9.86
N PRO A 393 -16.34 -9.20 -9.94
CA PRO A 393 -16.77 -7.85 -10.30
C PRO A 393 -16.04 -6.87 -9.40
N ASP A 394 -15.56 -5.77 -9.92
CA ASP A 394 -14.84 -4.70 -9.21
C ASP A 394 -13.38 -4.99 -8.88
N ILE A 395 -12.89 -6.17 -9.13
CA ILE A 395 -11.50 -6.53 -8.92
C ILE A 395 -10.92 -6.84 -10.29
N ALA A 396 -10.21 -5.87 -10.85
CA ALA A 396 -9.49 -6.03 -12.10
C ALA A 396 -8.02 -5.64 -11.85
N PRO A 397 -7.08 -6.20 -12.60
CA PRO A 397 -5.74 -5.65 -12.62
C PRO A 397 -5.80 -4.25 -13.25
N MET A 398 -5.43 -3.23 -12.47
CA MET A 398 -5.46 -1.82 -12.90
C MET A 398 -4.22 -1.44 -13.69
N SER A 399 -3.20 -2.26 -13.62
CA SER A 399 -1.97 -2.09 -14.39
C SER A 399 -1.44 -3.44 -14.77
N VAL A 400 -1.05 -3.56 -16.03
CA VAL A 400 -0.39 -4.75 -16.56
C VAL A 400 0.90 -4.31 -17.26
N TRP A 401 2.02 -4.81 -16.77
CA TRP A 401 3.32 -4.65 -17.40
C TRP A 401 3.72 -5.97 -18.03
N ALA A 402 3.80 -5.98 -19.36
CA ALA A 402 4.18 -7.16 -20.11
C ALA A 402 4.80 -6.77 -21.45
N GLU A 403 5.57 -7.67 -22.02
CA GLU A 403 5.93 -7.56 -23.42
C GLU A 403 4.69 -7.86 -24.28
N LYS A 404 4.36 -6.94 -25.20
CA LYS A 404 3.18 -7.05 -26.04
C LYS A 404 3.38 -8.09 -27.15
N THR A 405 2.42 -9.01 -27.31
CA THR A 405 2.58 -10.10 -28.25
C THR A 405 2.27 -9.76 -29.69
N GLU A 406 1.31 -8.88 -29.99
CA GLU A 406 1.01 -8.51 -31.39
C GLU A 406 0.11 -7.28 -31.52
N ASN A 407 0.11 -6.74 -32.76
CA ASN A 407 -0.71 -5.64 -33.25
C ASN A 407 -0.61 -4.40 -32.38
N LYS A 408 0.49 -3.66 -32.57
CA LYS A 408 0.41 -2.24 -32.25
C LYS A 408 -0.79 -1.70 -33.02
N PRO A 409 -1.86 -1.18 -32.36
CA PRO A 409 -2.78 -0.33 -33.08
C PRO A 409 -1.92 0.71 -33.76
N SER A 410 -2.17 0.95 -35.04
CA SER A 410 -1.38 1.90 -35.84
C SER A 410 -1.46 3.31 -35.26
N THR A 411 -2.55 3.60 -34.55
CA THR A 411 -2.76 4.84 -33.79
C THR A 411 -3.60 4.60 -32.55
N LEU A 412 -3.57 5.53 -31.58
CA LEU A 412 -4.44 5.53 -30.40
C LEU A 412 -5.94 5.53 -30.75
N TYR A 413 -6.27 6.04 -31.93
CA TYR A 413 -7.63 6.13 -32.44
C TYR A 413 -8.12 4.84 -33.08
N ASP A 414 -7.22 3.92 -33.44
CA ASP A 414 -7.56 2.62 -34.01
C ASP A 414 -8.01 1.59 -32.99
N THR A 415 -7.78 1.87 -31.73
CA THR A 415 -8.54 1.17 -30.69
C THR A 415 -9.87 1.89 -30.59
N PRO A 416 -10.98 1.25 -30.95
CA PRO A 416 -12.28 1.83 -30.70
C PRO A 416 -12.60 1.74 -29.19
N VAL A 417 -11.90 2.50 -28.39
CA VAL A 417 -12.44 3.01 -27.15
C VAL A 417 -13.44 4.08 -27.59
N THR A 418 -14.37 3.67 -28.45
CA THR A 418 -15.56 4.45 -28.66
C THR A 418 -16.33 4.33 -27.36
N ILE A 419 -16.30 5.36 -26.62
CA ILE A 419 -17.03 5.75 -25.43
C ILE A 419 -18.49 5.23 -25.38
N TYR A 420 -19.02 4.63 -26.43
CA TYR A 420 -20.44 4.38 -26.65
C TYR A 420 -20.81 2.92 -26.90
N THR A 421 -19.86 2.02 -27.06
CA THR A 421 -20.17 0.59 -27.14
C THR A 421 -19.25 -0.13 -26.17
N PRO A 422 -19.80 -0.98 -25.28
CA PRO A 422 -19.00 -1.86 -24.46
C PRO A 422 -18.36 -2.91 -25.38
N GLN A 423 -17.33 -2.50 -26.07
CA GLN A 423 -16.53 -3.44 -26.82
C GLN A 423 -15.65 -4.15 -25.81
N ILE A 424 -15.58 -5.46 -25.93
CA ILE A 424 -14.67 -6.31 -25.18
C ILE A 424 -13.27 -5.83 -25.53
N VAL A 425 -12.66 -5.12 -24.59
CA VAL A 425 -11.24 -4.77 -24.73
C VAL A 425 -10.46 -6.05 -24.58
N LYS A 426 -9.82 -6.48 -25.66
CA LYS A 426 -8.92 -7.63 -25.66
C LYS A 426 -7.49 -7.11 -25.74
N ALA A 427 -6.70 -7.48 -24.76
CA ALA A 427 -5.26 -7.26 -24.82
C ALA A 427 -4.56 -8.62 -24.70
N SER A 428 -3.51 -8.83 -25.48
CA SER A 428 -2.69 -10.04 -25.42
C SER A 428 -1.29 -9.68 -24.97
N PHE A 429 -0.76 -10.46 -24.04
CA PHE A 429 0.58 -10.25 -23.48
C PHE A 429 1.38 -11.55 -23.49
N ARG A 430 2.67 -11.43 -23.79
CA ARG A 430 3.62 -12.49 -23.48
C ARG A 430 3.88 -12.58 -21.99
N LEU A 431 4.25 -13.75 -21.55
CA LEU A 431 4.80 -13.96 -20.22
C LEU A 431 6.35 -13.85 -20.26
N PRO A 432 6.97 -13.38 -19.21
CA PRO A 432 6.40 -13.00 -17.92
C PRO A 432 5.62 -11.68 -17.96
N ALA A 433 4.57 -11.57 -17.13
CA ALA A 433 3.80 -10.35 -16.93
C ALA A 433 3.65 -10.05 -15.45
N VAL A 434 3.55 -8.75 -15.11
CA VAL A 434 3.23 -8.28 -13.75
C VAL A 434 1.86 -7.62 -13.77
N LEU A 435 0.97 -8.08 -12.93
CA LEU A 435 -0.38 -7.55 -12.75
C LEU A 435 -0.45 -6.84 -11.40
N HIS A 436 -1.00 -5.63 -11.39
CA HIS A 436 -1.28 -4.88 -10.18
C HIS A 436 -2.78 -4.93 -9.87
N PHE A 437 -3.11 -5.49 -8.73
CA PHE A 437 -4.46 -5.45 -8.16
C PHE A 437 -4.45 -4.42 -7.03
N PRO A 438 -5.09 -3.25 -7.20
CA PRO A 438 -5.12 -2.21 -6.17
C PRO A 438 -5.61 -2.77 -4.83
N ASP A 439 -5.01 -2.32 -3.73
CA ASP A 439 -5.20 -2.79 -2.35
C ASP A 439 -4.73 -4.23 -2.05
N TYR A 440 -4.53 -5.05 -3.05
CA TYR A 440 -4.04 -6.43 -2.88
C TYR A 440 -2.53 -6.52 -3.13
N GLY A 441 -2.05 -5.91 -4.21
CA GLY A 441 -0.64 -5.85 -4.52
C GLY A 441 -0.29 -6.28 -5.94
N LEU A 442 0.94 -6.75 -6.09
CA LEU A 442 1.57 -7.09 -7.36
C LEU A 442 1.78 -8.60 -7.45
N VAL A 443 1.43 -9.19 -8.58
CA VAL A 443 1.72 -10.59 -8.89
C VAL A 443 2.42 -10.71 -10.23
N LYS A 444 3.57 -11.39 -10.25
CA LYS A 444 4.27 -11.78 -11.46
C LYS A 444 3.76 -13.15 -11.89
N ILE A 445 3.44 -13.30 -13.16
CA ILE A 445 3.03 -14.57 -13.77
C ILE A 445 4.06 -14.96 -14.81
N GLU A 446 4.56 -16.18 -14.74
CA GLU A 446 5.54 -16.76 -15.64
C GLU A 446 5.03 -18.10 -16.19
N ALA A 447 5.51 -18.50 -17.34
CA ALA A 447 5.28 -19.84 -17.90
C ALA A 447 6.60 -20.54 -18.21
N ASP A 448 6.62 -21.85 -18.15
CA ASP A 448 7.78 -22.68 -18.54
C ASP A 448 7.90 -22.89 -20.06
N GLN A 449 7.00 -22.30 -20.85
CA GLN A 449 6.92 -22.38 -22.31
C GLN A 449 6.79 -20.99 -22.90
N ASP A 450 7.67 -20.60 -23.80
CA ASP A 450 7.67 -19.27 -24.48
C ASP A 450 6.43 -19.03 -25.33
N GLU A 451 5.75 -20.09 -25.75
CA GLU A 451 4.54 -20.03 -26.57
C GLU A 451 3.29 -19.66 -25.78
N VAL A 452 3.38 -19.64 -24.45
CA VAL A 452 2.24 -19.31 -23.57
C VAL A 452 2.10 -17.80 -23.44
N TYR A 453 0.87 -17.32 -23.58
CA TYR A 453 0.50 -15.92 -23.45
C TYR A 453 -0.84 -15.78 -22.75
N ILE A 454 -1.11 -14.57 -22.22
CA ILE A 454 -2.39 -14.21 -21.61
C ILE A 454 -3.17 -13.32 -22.57
N GLN A 455 -4.48 -13.63 -22.72
CA GLN A 455 -5.45 -12.66 -23.22
C GLN A 455 -6.27 -12.13 -22.06
N GLU A 456 -6.35 -10.82 -21.95
CA GLU A 456 -7.20 -10.12 -21.02
C GLU A 456 -8.47 -9.66 -21.72
N HIS A 457 -9.62 -10.00 -21.14
CA HIS A 457 -10.93 -9.61 -21.65
C HIS A 457 -11.72 -8.92 -20.53
N PHE A 458 -12.20 -7.72 -20.76
CA PHE A 458 -13.20 -7.13 -19.92
C PHE A 458 -14.59 -7.60 -20.36
N VAL A 459 -15.37 -8.16 -19.42
CA VAL A 459 -16.75 -8.60 -19.65
C VAL A 459 -17.67 -7.76 -18.78
N PRO A 460 -18.42 -6.82 -19.37
CA PRO A 460 -19.43 -6.06 -18.62
C PRO A 460 -20.46 -6.99 -18.00
N ASP A 461 -20.85 -6.71 -16.76
CA ASP A 461 -21.91 -7.46 -16.07
C ASP A 461 -23.21 -6.67 -16.09
N TYR A 462 -23.95 -6.78 -17.20
CA TYR A 462 -25.23 -6.09 -17.38
C TYR A 462 -26.38 -6.68 -16.55
N GLU A 463 -26.28 -7.95 -16.15
CA GLU A 463 -27.37 -8.67 -15.51
C GLU A 463 -27.56 -8.30 -14.03
N ASN A 464 -26.49 -7.93 -13.34
CA ASN A 464 -26.54 -7.64 -11.90
C ASN A 464 -26.75 -6.16 -11.55
N THR A 465 -26.83 -5.27 -12.55
CA THR A 465 -26.83 -3.85 -12.26
C THR A 465 -28.18 -3.29 -11.85
N GLY A 466 -29.30 -3.95 -12.19
CA GLY A 466 -30.64 -3.36 -12.03
C GLY A 466 -30.78 -1.97 -12.68
N LEU A 467 -29.71 -1.48 -13.28
CA LEU A 467 -29.64 -0.24 -14.01
C LEU A 467 -30.23 -0.49 -15.40
N SER A 468 -31.55 -0.34 -15.53
CA SER A 468 -32.07 0.00 -16.83
C SER A 468 -31.25 1.20 -17.31
N LEU A 469 -30.75 1.13 -18.54
CA LEU A 469 -30.20 2.28 -19.25
C LEU A 469 -31.34 3.30 -19.43
N GLY A 470 -31.79 3.92 -18.30
CA GLY A 470 -32.70 5.03 -18.31
C GLY A 470 -32.09 6.22 -19.03
N PRO A 471 -32.85 7.29 -19.29
CA PRO A 471 -32.59 8.35 -20.26
C PRO A 471 -31.34 9.22 -19.96
N PHE A 472 -30.32 8.70 -19.31
CA PHE A 472 -29.02 9.36 -19.12
C PHE A 472 -28.17 9.40 -20.40
N ASN A 473 -28.81 9.35 -21.55
CA ASN A 473 -28.21 9.31 -22.87
C ASN A 473 -27.65 10.65 -23.35
N ARG A 474 -27.41 11.59 -22.44
CA ARG A 474 -26.77 12.87 -22.77
C ARG A 474 -25.56 13.10 -21.86
N GLY A 475 -24.39 12.79 -22.42
CA GLY A 475 -23.10 13.13 -21.84
C GLY A 475 -22.43 12.00 -21.04
N GLY A 476 -21.62 11.21 -21.68
CA GLY A 476 -20.47 10.45 -21.20
C GLY A 476 -20.53 9.59 -19.92
N HIS A 477 -21.41 9.86 -18.97
CA HIS A 477 -21.32 9.37 -17.59
C HIS A 477 -22.11 8.08 -17.29
N ALA A 478 -23.17 7.78 -18.04
CA ALA A 478 -23.95 6.54 -17.81
C ALA A 478 -23.15 5.28 -18.20
N TRP A 479 -22.32 5.36 -19.21
CA TRP A 479 -21.48 4.26 -19.64
C TRP A 479 -20.31 4.00 -18.66
N ARG A 480 -19.74 5.03 -18.05
CA ARG A 480 -18.70 4.87 -17.04
C ARG A 480 -19.20 4.02 -15.86
N LYS A 481 -20.44 4.20 -15.43
CA LYS A 481 -21.07 3.35 -14.42
C LYS A 481 -21.24 1.90 -14.86
N SER A 482 -21.54 1.64 -16.14
CA SER A 482 -21.75 0.28 -16.64
C SER A 482 -20.44 -0.48 -16.94
N VAL A 483 -19.40 0.23 -17.34
CA VAL A 483 -18.09 -0.35 -17.65
C VAL A 483 -17.41 -0.93 -16.41
N HIS A 484 -17.70 -0.39 -15.26
CA HIS A 484 -17.09 -0.80 -14.00
C HIS A 484 -17.82 -1.96 -13.32
N LEU A 485 -18.96 -2.38 -13.86
CA LEU A 485 -19.73 -3.53 -13.41
C LEU A 485 -19.34 -4.75 -14.23
N GLY A 486 -18.06 -5.06 -14.29
CA GLY A 486 -17.60 -6.18 -15.06
C GLY A 486 -16.50 -6.97 -14.37
N SER A 487 -16.26 -8.15 -14.92
CA SER A 487 -15.15 -9.00 -14.55
C SER A 487 -14.05 -8.90 -15.61
N VAL A 488 -12.80 -8.99 -15.21
CA VAL A 488 -11.70 -9.27 -16.13
C VAL A 488 -11.53 -10.77 -16.23
N ILE A 489 -11.41 -11.26 -17.44
CA ILE A 489 -11.07 -12.66 -17.71
C ILE A 489 -9.61 -12.69 -18.16
N LEU A 490 -8.78 -13.44 -17.45
CA LEU A 490 -7.42 -13.76 -17.84
C LEU A 490 -7.42 -15.16 -18.44
N SER A 491 -7.25 -15.22 -19.75
CA SER A 491 -7.25 -16.46 -20.52
C SER A 491 -5.83 -16.85 -20.91
N PHE A 492 -5.39 -18.05 -20.52
CA PHE A 492 -4.06 -18.58 -20.83
C PHE A 492 -4.12 -19.45 -22.08
N HIS A 493 -3.35 -19.07 -23.08
CA HIS A 493 -3.31 -19.68 -24.40
C HIS A 493 -1.91 -20.20 -24.74
N SER A 494 -1.83 -21.11 -25.68
CA SER A 494 -0.57 -21.47 -26.35
C SER A 494 -0.66 -21.23 -27.85
N GLU A 495 0.33 -20.55 -28.43
CA GLU A 495 0.43 -20.29 -29.88
C GLU A 495 0.80 -21.55 -30.65
N LYS A 496 1.53 -22.48 -30.05
CA LYS A 496 1.98 -23.72 -30.67
C LYS A 496 1.53 -24.93 -29.88
N PRO A 497 1.47 -26.11 -30.50
CA PRO A 497 1.11 -27.32 -29.80
C PRO A 497 2.11 -27.68 -28.70
N ILE A 498 1.67 -27.65 -27.44
CA ILE A 498 2.46 -28.04 -26.26
C ILE A 498 1.81 -29.22 -25.53
N ASN A 499 2.63 -30.01 -24.85
CA ASN A 499 2.15 -31.14 -24.03
C ASN A 499 1.75 -30.72 -22.63
N LYS A 500 2.38 -29.66 -22.13
CA LYS A 500 2.28 -29.22 -20.73
C LYS A 500 2.63 -27.73 -20.64
N ALA A 501 1.97 -27.01 -19.74
CA ALA A 501 2.34 -25.66 -19.31
C ALA A 501 2.38 -25.60 -17.80
N CYS A 502 3.41 -25.01 -17.24
CA CYS A 502 3.51 -24.67 -15.83
C CYS A 502 3.44 -23.16 -15.67
N LEU A 503 2.36 -22.68 -15.07
CA LEU A 503 2.14 -21.26 -14.75
C LEU A 503 2.62 -21.00 -13.33
N THR A 504 3.56 -20.11 -13.15
CA THR A 504 4.10 -19.75 -11.83
C THR A 504 3.63 -18.34 -11.47
N PHE A 505 3.01 -18.24 -10.30
CA PHE A 505 2.50 -16.98 -9.74
C PHE A 505 3.38 -16.60 -8.56
N THR A 506 4.00 -15.42 -8.62
CA THR A 506 4.86 -14.89 -7.56
C THR A 506 4.32 -13.56 -7.07
N VAL A 507 3.94 -13.48 -5.80
CA VAL A 507 3.54 -12.22 -5.18
C VAL A 507 4.78 -11.38 -4.90
N LEU A 508 4.83 -10.19 -5.50
CA LEU A 508 5.94 -9.25 -5.35
C LEU A 508 5.75 -8.38 -4.11
N ASP A 509 6.83 -7.74 -3.67
CA ASP A 509 6.79 -6.76 -2.58
C ASP A 509 5.98 -5.52 -2.96
N GLU A 510 5.55 -4.78 -1.95
CA GLU A 510 4.98 -3.45 -2.12
C GLU A 510 6.01 -2.53 -2.81
N ASN A 511 5.57 -1.84 -3.86
CA ASN A 511 6.42 -0.91 -4.61
C ASN A 511 6.23 0.51 -4.08
N TYR A 512 7.10 0.94 -3.18
CA TYR A 512 7.10 2.28 -2.60
C TYR A 512 8.51 2.87 -2.59
N PRO A 513 8.66 4.20 -2.48
CA PRO A 513 9.95 4.88 -2.52
C PRO A 513 10.95 4.34 -1.50
N GLN A 514 12.20 4.15 -1.95
CA GLN A 514 13.35 3.80 -1.15
C GLN A 514 14.37 4.93 -1.29
N ILE A 515 14.29 5.95 -0.43
CA ILE A 515 15.03 7.20 -0.56
C ILE A 515 15.95 7.38 0.63
N ALA A 516 17.22 7.69 0.37
CA ALA A 516 18.17 8.02 1.44
C ALA A 516 17.66 9.21 2.27
N GLY A 517 17.63 9.06 3.57
CA GLY A 517 17.12 10.06 4.51
C GLY A 517 15.61 9.95 4.82
N CYS A 518 14.88 9.03 4.18
CA CYS A 518 13.53 8.68 4.55
C CYS A 518 13.50 7.36 5.30
N ASP A 519 12.85 7.34 6.44
CA ASP A 519 12.59 6.12 7.21
C ASP A 519 11.09 5.84 7.24
N PHE A 520 10.66 4.85 6.47
CA PHE A 520 9.27 4.39 6.40
C PHE A 520 9.02 3.17 7.31
N SER A 521 9.90 2.84 8.24
CA SER A 521 9.70 1.76 9.21
C SER A 521 8.59 2.09 10.22
N ASP A 522 8.37 3.37 10.50
CA ASP A 522 7.26 3.83 11.35
C ASP A 522 5.90 3.34 10.77
N PRO A 523 5.07 2.67 11.58
CA PRO A 523 3.76 2.18 11.15
C PRO A 523 2.84 3.23 10.54
N ARG A 524 3.01 4.51 10.90
CA ARG A 524 2.23 5.61 10.29
C ARG A 524 2.40 5.71 8.78
N PHE A 525 3.49 5.16 8.22
CA PHE A 525 3.73 5.09 6.78
C PHE A 525 3.20 3.82 6.10
N ASN A 526 2.50 2.93 6.83
CA ASN A 526 1.95 1.73 6.20
C ASN A 526 1.00 2.05 5.04
N GLY A 527 0.20 3.13 5.18
CA GLY A 527 -0.65 3.60 4.10
C GLY A 527 0.15 4.03 2.85
N LEU A 528 1.30 4.68 3.03
CA LEU A 528 2.19 5.01 1.92
C LEU A 528 2.75 3.74 1.26
N LYS A 529 3.31 2.81 2.05
CA LYS A 529 3.90 1.57 1.52
C LYS A 529 2.90 0.77 0.69
N ARG A 530 1.69 0.64 1.20
CA ARG A 530 0.63 -0.11 0.56
C ARG A 530 0.05 0.57 -0.67
N CYS A 531 -0.18 1.89 -0.57
CA CYS A 531 -0.98 2.60 -1.56
C CYS A 531 -0.16 3.33 -2.61
N TRP A 532 1.17 3.43 -2.47
CA TRP A 532 2.00 4.16 -3.43
C TRP A 532 1.80 3.67 -4.87
N GLN A 533 1.81 2.35 -5.06
CA GLN A 533 1.63 1.74 -6.38
C GLN A 533 0.24 2.02 -6.96
N ASN A 534 -0.77 2.26 -6.12
CA ASN A 534 -2.12 2.58 -6.55
C ASN A 534 -2.21 3.93 -7.29
N SER A 535 -1.21 4.82 -7.17
CA SER A 535 -1.10 6.06 -7.94
C SER A 535 -0.91 5.83 -9.43
N PHE A 536 -0.57 4.61 -9.84
CA PHE A 536 -0.20 4.33 -11.22
C PHE A 536 -1.15 3.31 -11.83
N THR A 537 -1.74 3.71 -12.94
CA THR A 537 -2.51 2.83 -13.83
C THR A 537 -1.76 2.75 -15.16
N VAL A 538 -1.55 1.54 -15.66
CA VAL A 538 -0.88 1.31 -16.95
C VAL A 538 -1.82 0.56 -17.87
N ASN A 539 -2.18 1.22 -18.98
CA ASN A 539 -3.05 0.63 -19.97
C ASN A 539 -2.37 -0.59 -20.61
N PRO A 540 -3.00 -1.76 -20.58
CA PRO A 540 -2.38 -2.99 -21.06
C PRO A 540 -2.21 -3.01 -22.59
N VAL A 541 -3.04 -2.27 -23.32
CA VAL A 541 -3.00 -2.26 -24.81
C VAL A 541 -1.85 -1.40 -25.31
N HIS A 542 -1.66 -0.22 -24.73
CA HIS A 542 -0.71 0.79 -25.19
C HIS A 542 0.56 0.87 -24.37
N GLN A 543 0.58 0.26 -23.18
CA GLN A 543 1.64 0.43 -22.18
C GLN A 543 1.86 1.92 -21.86
N THR A 544 0.76 2.63 -21.66
CA THR A 544 0.71 4.06 -21.32
C THR A 544 0.13 4.24 -19.92
N MET A 545 0.49 5.35 -19.26
CA MET A 545 -0.15 5.73 -18.01
C MET A 545 -1.53 6.32 -18.27
N GLY A 546 -2.52 5.85 -17.51
CA GLY A 546 -3.88 6.36 -17.48
C GLY A 546 -4.19 7.06 -16.16
N ASP A 547 -5.27 7.78 -16.10
CA ASP A 547 -5.80 8.40 -14.88
C ASP A 547 -6.84 7.53 -14.20
N ASN A 548 -7.46 6.67 -14.97
CA ASN A 548 -8.57 5.84 -14.55
C ASN A 548 -8.33 4.41 -15.02
N ILE A 549 -9.34 3.58 -15.04
CA ILE A 549 -9.24 2.18 -15.41
C ILE A 549 -8.71 1.99 -16.85
N ILE A 550 -8.26 0.77 -17.09
CA ILE A 550 -7.85 0.14 -18.34
C ILE A 550 -8.48 0.71 -19.65
N LEU A 551 -9.67 1.29 -19.57
CA LEU A 551 -10.48 1.71 -20.70
C LEU A 551 -10.31 3.18 -21.10
N GLU A 552 -9.85 4.04 -20.23
CA GLU A 552 -9.57 5.43 -20.57
C GLU A 552 -8.12 5.56 -20.97
N GLY A 553 -7.86 5.31 -22.22
CA GLY A 553 -6.61 5.44 -22.92
C GLY A 553 -5.48 6.18 -22.19
N ILE A 554 -4.94 7.22 -22.77
CA ILE A 554 -3.87 8.00 -22.16
C ILE A 554 -4.47 9.05 -21.23
N GLY A 555 -4.21 8.93 -19.96
CA GLY A 555 -4.60 9.91 -18.95
C GLY A 555 -3.85 11.22 -19.10
N HIS A 556 -4.35 12.06 -19.94
CA HIS A 556 -3.68 13.30 -20.33
C HIS A 556 -3.82 14.41 -19.27
N LEU A 557 -4.96 14.49 -18.57
CA LEU A 557 -5.18 15.53 -17.56
C LEU A 557 -4.37 15.28 -16.29
N SER A 558 -4.30 14.05 -15.83
CA SER A 558 -3.62 13.67 -14.59
C SER A 558 -2.17 13.21 -14.78
N LEU A 559 -1.67 13.22 -16.03
CA LEU A 559 -0.32 12.72 -16.30
C LEU A 559 0.76 13.44 -15.48
N ALA A 560 0.60 14.74 -15.25
CA ALA A 560 1.54 15.54 -14.47
C ALA A 560 1.64 15.09 -12.99
N PHE A 561 0.55 14.61 -12.38
CA PHE A 561 0.56 14.13 -11.00
C PHE A 561 1.36 12.85 -10.87
N LYS A 562 1.18 11.92 -11.81
CA LYS A 562 1.97 10.69 -11.88
C LYS A 562 3.43 11.00 -12.17
N ALA A 563 3.68 11.90 -13.11
CA ALA A 563 5.03 12.34 -13.46
C ALA A 563 5.78 12.96 -12.27
N ASP A 564 5.09 13.72 -11.41
CA ASP A 564 5.67 14.26 -10.18
C ASP A 564 6.13 13.15 -9.20
N MET A 565 5.49 11.98 -9.20
CA MET A 565 5.84 10.85 -8.34
C MET A 565 6.94 9.95 -8.94
N ILE A 566 7.08 9.91 -10.26
CA ILE A 566 8.00 9.00 -10.97
C ILE A 566 9.48 9.14 -10.52
N PRO A 567 10.05 10.33 -10.29
CA PRO A 567 11.43 10.46 -9.85
C PRO A 567 11.74 9.75 -8.53
N PHE A 568 10.71 9.49 -7.71
CA PHE A 568 10.82 8.83 -6.42
C PHE A 568 10.36 7.36 -6.46
N THR A 569 9.74 6.93 -7.57
CA THR A 569 9.18 5.57 -7.69
C THR A 569 10.26 4.58 -8.14
N PRO A 570 10.48 3.46 -7.39
CA PRO A 570 11.37 2.41 -7.86
C PRO A 570 10.79 1.71 -9.09
N GLU A 571 11.67 1.20 -9.95
CA GLU A 571 11.25 0.34 -11.05
C GLU A 571 10.85 -1.04 -10.54
N LEU A 572 9.89 -1.65 -11.20
CA LEU A 572 9.53 -3.02 -10.92
C LEU A 572 10.63 -3.98 -11.40
N PRO A 573 10.73 -5.18 -10.81
CA PRO A 573 11.73 -6.17 -11.21
C PRO A 573 11.57 -6.59 -12.69
N GLY A 574 12.67 -6.69 -13.41
CA GLY A 574 12.71 -7.13 -14.81
C GLY A 574 12.62 -5.97 -15.81
N THR A 575 11.94 -6.19 -16.93
CA THR A 575 11.81 -5.20 -18.02
C THR A 575 10.62 -4.24 -17.85
N TYR A 576 9.96 -4.27 -16.69
CA TYR A 576 8.76 -3.50 -16.43
C TYR A 576 9.11 -2.10 -15.95
N SER A 577 8.95 -1.11 -16.80
CA SER A 577 9.39 0.24 -16.52
C SER A 577 8.24 1.23 -16.44
N MET A 578 8.06 1.82 -15.26
CA MET A 578 7.16 2.95 -15.02
C MET A 578 7.58 4.17 -15.86
N ARG A 579 8.90 4.37 -16.00
CA ARG A 579 9.47 5.45 -16.80
C ARG A 579 9.21 5.24 -18.28
N ALA A 580 9.25 3.98 -18.74
CA ALA A 580 8.90 3.65 -20.13
C ALA A 580 7.41 3.91 -20.43
N ALA A 581 6.49 3.59 -19.51
CA ALA A 581 5.07 3.89 -19.66
C ALA A 581 4.81 5.41 -19.70
N LEU A 582 5.48 6.19 -18.86
CA LEU A 582 5.43 7.66 -18.89
C LEU A 582 5.98 8.18 -20.23
N ARG A 583 7.13 7.67 -20.68
CA ARG A 583 7.74 8.03 -21.96
C ARG A 583 6.79 7.79 -23.12
N THR A 584 6.16 6.60 -23.18
CA THR A 584 5.19 6.26 -24.25
C THR A 584 4.01 7.23 -24.25
N SER A 585 3.47 7.60 -23.08
CA SER A 585 2.40 8.59 -22.98
C SER A 585 2.80 9.96 -23.53
N ILE A 586 3.98 10.44 -23.18
CA ILE A 586 4.52 11.71 -23.67
C ILE A 586 4.79 11.63 -25.19
N GLU A 587 5.36 10.54 -25.67
CA GLU A 587 5.69 10.32 -27.07
C GLU A 587 4.45 10.40 -27.97
N ILE A 588 3.35 9.77 -27.56
CA ILE A 588 2.08 9.83 -28.28
C ILE A 588 1.55 11.27 -28.32
N ALA A 589 1.62 12.00 -27.21
CA ALA A 589 1.21 13.39 -27.19
C ALA A 589 2.02 14.23 -28.18
N LEU A 590 3.32 14.01 -28.27
CA LEU A 590 4.22 14.74 -29.16
C LEU A 590 4.08 14.34 -30.65
N GLN A 591 3.80 13.07 -30.94
CA GLN A 591 3.69 12.58 -32.32
C GLN A 591 2.33 12.83 -32.95
N GLU A 592 1.24 12.59 -32.23
CA GLU A 592 -0.09 12.43 -32.85
C GLU A 592 -1.08 13.54 -32.44
N ARG A 593 -0.80 14.26 -31.35
CA ARG A 593 -1.82 15.10 -30.71
C ARG A 593 -1.61 16.60 -30.80
N ILE A 594 -0.54 17.09 -31.40
CA ILE A 594 -0.31 18.52 -31.52
C ILE A 594 -1.19 19.11 -32.62
N GLY A 595 -2.07 20.04 -32.25
CA GLY A 595 -2.96 20.76 -33.16
C GLY A 595 -2.29 21.89 -33.95
N GLU A 596 -3.08 22.53 -34.80
CA GLU A 596 -2.64 23.68 -35.63
C GLU A 596 -2.30 24.90 -34.77
N ASN A 597 -2.98 25.02 -33.59
CA ASN A 597 -2.72 26.04 -32.60
C ASN A 597 -1.49 25.77 -31.71
N ASN A 598 -0.67 24.75 -32.03
CA ASN A 598 0.47 24.30 -31.27
C ASN A 598 0.15 23.80 -29.84
N ARG A 599 -1.06 23.36 -29.60
CA ARG A 599 -1.49 22.77 -28.33
C ARG A 599 -1.95 21.34 -28.53
N ILE A 600 -1.98 20.56 -27.44
CA ILE A 600 -2.50 19.20 -27.46
C ILE A 600 -4.01 19.21 -27.77
N LYS A 601 -4.45 18.35 -28.68
CA LYS A 601 -5.85 18.22 -29.16
C LYS A 601 -6.70 17.34 -28.24
N ASP A 602 -6.58 17.42 -26.95
CA ASP A 602 -7.36 16.57 -26.05
C ASP A 602 -8.49 17.33 -25.36
N PHE A 603 -9.19 16.62 -24.48
CA PHE A 603 -10.34 17.18 -23.75
C PHE A 603 -9.99 18.43 -22.95
N GLY A 604 -8.77 18.51 -22.38
CA GLY A 604 -8.35 19.61 -21.55
C GLY A 604 -7.39 20.56 -22.24
N TRP A 605 -7.63 21.85 -22.09
CA TRP A 605 -6.70 22.87 -22.55
C TRP A 605 -5.35 22.76 -21.84
N GLU A 606 -5.35 22.31 -20.59
CA GLU A 606 -4.18 22.09 -19.75
C GLU A 606 -3.29 20.91 -20.19
N CYS A 607 -3.76 20.08 -21.15
CA CYS A 607 -2.98 18.92 -21.60
C CYS A 607 -1.61 19.30 -22.16
N THR A 608 -1.48 20.51 -22.68
CA THR A 608 -0.19 21.03 -23.16
C THR A 608 0.76 21.27 -22.00
N GLU A 609 0.32 21.95 -20.97
CA GLU A 609 1.09 22.27 -19.77
C GLU A 609 1.47 20.99 -19.01
N THR A 610 0.51 20.09 -18.83
CA THR A 610 0.75 18.81 -18.13
C THR A 610 1.69 17.90 -18.91
N THR A 611 1.67 17.91 -20.24
CA THR A 611 2.65 17.19 -21.09
C THR A 611 4.06 17.76 -20.92
N LEU A 612 4.23 19.07 -20.93
CA LEU A 612 5.53 19.71 -20.71
C LEU A 612 6.07 19.47 -19.29
N ILE A 613 5.20 19.52 -18.27
CA ILE A 613 5.57 19.16 -16.89
C ILE A 613 6.03 17.70 -16.83
N SER A 614 5.28 16.80 -17.45
CA SER A 614 5.59 15.36 -17.48
C SER A 614 6.93 15.09 -18.20
N LEU A 615 7.20 15.80 -19.29
CA LEU A 615 8.47 15.73 -20.00
C LEU A 615 9.65 16.13 -19.09
N HIS A 616 9.53 17.23 -18.38
CA HIS A 616 10.55 17.68 -17.43
C HIS A 616 10.78 16.64 -16.31
N LYS A 617 9.71 16.09 -15.73
CA LYS A 617 9.79 15.07 -14.67
C LYS A 617 10.35 13.74 -15.18
N TYR A 618 9.98 13.34 -16.38
CA TYR A 618 10.59 12.18 -17.06
C TYR A 618 12.11 12.36 -17.19
N LEU A 619 12.55 13.53 -17.66
CA LEU A 619 13.98 13.81 -17.79
C LEU A 619 14.70 13.81 -16.44
N LEU A 620 14.09 14.34 -15.37
CA LEU A 620 14.63 14.25 -14.01
C LEU A 620 14.84 12.80 -13.55
N ALA A 621 13.91 11.91 -13.95
CA ALA A 621 13.96 10.50 -13.55
C ALA A 621 14.92 9.65 -14.40
N THR A 622 15.19 10.02 -15.65
CA THR A 622 15.85 9.16 -16.64
C THR A 622 17.14 9.72 -17.20
N ASN A 623 17.28 11.04 -17.21
CA ASN A 623 18.35 11.76 -17.91
C ASN A 623 18.42 11.42 -19.42
N ASP A 624 17.26 11.12 -20.06
CA ASP A 624 17.13 10.73 -21.46
C ASP A 624 17.12 11.96 -22.40
N TRP A 625 18.30 12.55 -22.59
CA TRP A 625 18.48 13.71 -23.45
C TRP A 625 18.30 13.40 -24.94
N ASP A 626 18.47 12.15 -25.35
CA ASP A 626 18.28 11.76 -26.75
C ASP A 626 16.79 11.82 -27.11
N PHE A 627 15.91 11.45 -26.20
CA PHE A 627 14.46 11.64 -26.35
C PHE A 627 14.09 13.13 -26.50
N ILE A 628 14.64 13.98 -25.66
CA ILE A 628 14.39 15.43 -25.73
C ILE A 628 14.87 15.99 -27.08
N ARG A 629 16.09 15.65 -27.51
CA ARG A 629 16.62 16.14 -28.80
C ARG A 629 15.79 15.66 -29.99
N HIS A 630 15.33 14.41 -29.94
CA HIS A 630 14.51 13.84 -31.01
C HIS A 630 13.18 14.58 -31.19
N TYR A 631 12.53 14.93 -30.10
CA TYR A 631 11.24 15.63 -30.09
C TYR A 631 11.31 17.14 -29.92
N LEU A 632 12.49 17.73 -30.01
CA LEU A 632 12.69 19.16 -29.78
C LEU A 632 11.81 20.06 -30.66
N PRO A 633 11.59 19.78 -31.96
CA PRO A 633 10.69 20.58 -32.79
C PRO A 633 9.25 20.58 -32.27
N GLN A 634 8.74 19.44 -31.83
CA GLN A 634 7.38 19.31 -31.26
C GLN A 634 7.29 20.00 -29.90
N ILE A 635 8.30 19.83 -29.06
CA ILE A 635 8.39 20.49 -27.76
C ILE A 635 8.35 22.02 -27.96
N ASN A 636 9.13 22.56 -28.89
CA ASN A 636 9.13 24.00 -29.21
C ASN A 636 7.77 24.48 -29.69
N ARG A 637 7.04 23.67 -30.45
CA ARG A 637 5.66 24.01 -30.85
C ARG A 637 4.74 24.11 -29.63
N LEU A 638 4.81 23.18 -28.67
CA LEU A 638 3.99 23.24 -27.47
C LEU A 638 4.34 24.44 -26.60
N VAL A 639 5.62 24.72 -26.40
CA VAL A 639 6.07 25.92 -25.66
C VAL A 639 5.55 27.19 -26.33
N LYS A 640 5.63 27.25 -27.68
CA LYS A 640 5.05 28.38 -28.44
C LYS A 640 3.55 28.49 -28.21
N GLY A 641 2.81 27.37 -28.23
CA GLY A 641 1.37 27.35 -27.98
C GLY A 641 0.99 27.84 -26.57
N VAL A 642 1.84 27.62 -25.54
CA VAL A 642 1.65 28.23 -24.22
C VAL A 642 1.91 29.73 -24.26
N LEU A 643 3.02 30.16 -24.87
CA LEU A 643 3.40 31.58 -24.92
C LEU A 643 2.41 32.41 -25.73
N ASP A 644 1.87 31.88 -26.82
CA ASP A 644 0.89 32.56 -27.70
C ASP A 644 -0.49 32.74 -27.01
N ALA A 645 -0.73 32.02 -25.91
CA ALA A 645 -1.99 32.15 -25.15
C ALA A 645 -2.10 33.42 -24.31
N ASP A 646 -1.02 34.19 -24.15
CA ASP A 646 -1.06 35.56 -23.60
C ASP A 646 -1.40 36.53 -24.75
N THR A 647 -2.69 36.66 -25.04
CA THR A 647 -3.18 37.36 -26.24
C THR A 647 -3.23 38.87 -26.09
N ASP A 648 -3.36 39.37 -24.89
CA ASP A 648 -3.37 40.82 -24.55
C ASP A 648 -2.00 41.31 -24.03
N HIS A 649 -1.02 40.38 -23.91
CA HIS A 649 0.36 40.67 -23.51
C HIS A 649 0.53 41.23 -22.10
N ASP A 650 -0.39 40.90 -21.19
CA ASP A 650 -0.30 41.34 -19.78
C ASP A 650 0.49 40.35 -18.91
N GLY A 651 0.93 39.26 -19.47
CA GLY A 651 1.73 38.22 -18.81
C GLY A 651 0.90 37.08 -18.23
N ILE A 652 -0.41 37.09 -18.47
CA ILE A 652 -1.34 36.01 -18.04
C ILE A 652 -1.89 35.33 -19.30
N PHE A 653 -1.93 34.01 -19.29
CA PHE A 653 -2.41 33.18 -20.40
C PHE A 653 -3.93 33.08 -20.37
N GLU A 654 -4.58 33.34 -21.51
CA GLU A 654 -6.02 33.24 -21.66
C GLU A 654 -6.43 31.90 -22.24
N ALA A 655 -7.47 31.36 -21.63
CA ALA A 655 -8.21 30.24 -22.15
C ALA A 655 -9.28 30.70 -23.16
N PRO A 656 -9.70 29.81 -24.08
CA PRO A 656 -10.64 30.18 -25.14
C PRO A 656 -12.08 30.43 -24.69
N PHE A 657 -12.41 30.07 -23.44
CA PHE A 657 -13.77 30.23 -22.89
C PHE A 657 -13.91 31.58 -22.18
N HIS A 658 -15.13 32.12 -22.19
CA HIS A 658 -15.39 33.45 -21.61
C HIS A 658 -15.33 33.44 -20.06
N GLY A 659 -15.69 32.32 -19.40
CA GLY A 659 -15.68 32.24 -17.95
C GLY A 659 -16.83 32.95 -17.23
N ASN A 660 -17.81 33.49 -17.95
CA ASN A 660 -18.92 34.25 -17.39
C ASN A 660 -20.03 33.38 -16.83
N GLN A 661 -20.19 32.19 -17.39
CA GLN A 661 -21.15 31.17 -16.99
C GLN A 661 -20.70 29.81 -17.55
N PHE A 662 -21.27 28.73 -17.05
CA PHE A 662 -21.01 27.39 -17.59
C PHE A 662 -21.63 27.29 -18.99
N GLU A 663 -20.80 27.09 -20.00
CA GLU A 663 -21.21 27.06 -21.40
C GLU A 663 -21.81 25.70 -21.76
N GLU A 664 -23.03 25.70 -22.37
CA GLU A 664 -23.71 24.48 -22.75
C GLU A 664 -22.97 23.76 -23.91
N GLY A 665 -22.78 22.45 -23.78
CA GLY A 665 -22.05 21.66 -24.75
C GLY A 665 -20.53 21.72 -24.61
N ARG A 666 -20.02 22.43 -23.63
CA ARG A 666 -18.62 22.42 -23.25
C ARG A 666 -18.26 21.00 -22.74
N SER A 667 -17.28 20.36 -23.35
CA SER A 667 -16.58 19.23 -22.75
C SER A 667 -15.58 19.76 -21.75
N SER A 668 -15.21 18.96 -20.74
CA SER A 668 -14.21 19.33 -19.75
C SER A 668 -12.95 19.87 -20.45
N TRP A 669 -12.57 21.07 -20.09
CA TRP A 669 -11.45 21.71 -20.73
C TRP A 669 -10.24 21.89 -19.79
N ASN A 670 -10.50 21.69 -18.52
CA ASN A 670 -9.49 21.44 -17.49
C ASN A 670 -9.99 20.36 -16.52
N TRP A 671 -9.18 19.94 -15.58
CA TRP A 671 -9.50 18.88 -14.60
C TRP A 671 -10.73 19.21 -13.73
N TRP A 672 -11.04 20.51 -13.56
CA TRP A 672 -12.23 21.01 -12.85
C TRP A 672 -13.39 21.18 -13.85
N ASP A 673 -13.94 20.06 -14.27
CA ASP A 673 -14.84 20.00 -15.42
C ASP A 673 -16.26 20.49 -15.12
N ASP A 674 -16.62 20.65 -13.86
CA ASP A 674 -17.93 21.16 -13.43
C ASP A 674 -17.99 22.68 -13.22
N PHE A 675 -16.84 23.37 -13.28
CA PHE A 675 -16.80 24.82 -13.09
C PHE A 675 -16.64 25.60 -14.39
N ALA A 676 -17.10 26.85 -14.36
CA ALA A 676 -17.04 27.75 -15.50
C ALA A 676 -15.66 28.43 -15.67
N PHE A 677 -14.56 27.76 -15.28
CA PHE A 677 -13.23 28.29 -15.52
C PHE A 677 -13.07 28.74 -16.98
N GLY A 678 -12.51 29.89 -17.21
CA GLY A 678 -12.33 30.45 -18.56
C GLY A 678 -11.62 31.76 -18.56
N HIS A 679 -11.27 32.28 -19.71
CA HIS A 679 -10.49 33.48 -19.95
C HIS A 679 -9.19 33.48 -19.13
N LYS A 680 -9.03 34.28 -18.09
CA LYS A 680 -7.84 34.23 -17.21
C LYS A 680 -8.11 33.22 -16.08
N ASP A 681 -7.63 32.03 -16.24
CA ASP A 681 -7.79 30.88 -15.34
C ASP A 681 -6.54 30.72 -14.48
N ALA A 682 -6.67 30.89 -13.16
CA ALA A 682 -5.53 30.83 -12.25
C ALA A 682 -4.90 29.43 -12.18
N TYR A 683 -5.71 28.36 -12.22
CA TYR A 683 -5.22 26.98 -12.20
C TYR A 683 -4.35 26.69 -13.43
N LEU A 684 -4.87 26.97 -14.62
CA LEU A 684 -4.12 26.82 -15.87
C LEU A 684 -2.82 27.64 -15.86
N ASN A 685 -2.89 28.88 -15.38
CA ASN A 685 -1.74 29.78 -15.33
C ASN A 685 -0.63 29.27 -14.39
N ILE A 686 -0.98 28.65 -13.27
CA ILE A 686 0.02 28.02 -12.38
C ILE A 686 0.68 26.82 -13.06
N LEU A 687 -0.08 25.99 -13.80
CA LEU A 687 0.47 24.88 -14.58
C LEU A 687 1.41 25.39 -15.69
N ALA A 688 1.02 26.44 -16.39
CA ALA A 688 1.86 27.07 -17.42
C ALA A 688 3.17 27.61 -16.84
N TYR A 689 3.13 28.26 -15.69
CA TYR A 689 4.33 28.71 -14.97
C TYR A 689 5.25 27.53 -14.62
N LYS A 690 4.71 26.43 -14.07
CA LYS A 690 5.45 25.21 -13.74
C LYS A 690 6.07 24.56 -14.97
N ALA A 691 5.31 24.49 -16.08
CA ALA A 691 5.78 23.95 -17.34
C ALA A 691 6.93 24.77 -17.94
N LEU A 692 6.76 26.09 -18.01
CA LEU A 692 7.79 27.00 -18.53
C LEU A 692 9.06 27.00 -17.66
N ASN A 693 8.97 26.91 -16.33
CA ASN A 693 10.14 26.74 -15.47
C ASN A 693 10.94 25.47 -15.81
N GLY A 694 10.27 24.36 -16.02
CA GLY A 694 10.92 23.12 -16.48
C GLY A 694 11.58 23.28 -17.84
N MET A 695 10.90 23.93 -18.79
CA MET A 695 11.43 24.17 -20.13
C MET A 695 12.60 25.13 -20.15
N HIS A 696 12.58 26.19 -19.30
CA HIS A 696 13.73 27.07 -19.15
C HIS A 696 15.00 26.31 -18.69
N GLN A 697 14.88 25.38 -17.74
CA GLN A 697 15.99 24.53 -17.30
C GLN A 697 16.51 23.66 -18.44
N ILE A 698 15.61 23.02 -19.20
CA ILE A 698 15.97 22.17 -20.34
C ILE A 698 16.69 22.98 -21.42
N TYR A 699 16.16 24.12 -21.84
CA TYR A 699 16.79 24.99 -22.85
C TYR A 699 18.13 25.51 -22.40
N THR A 700 18.26 25.89 -21.13
CA THR A 700 19.55 26.35 -20.56
C THR A 700 20.60 25.25 -20.65
N LEU A 701 20.27 24.01 -20.29
CA LEU A 701 21.20 22.87 -20.35
C LEU A 701 21.53 22.42 -21.78
N LEU A 702 20.62 22.66 -22.73
CA LEU A 702 20.85 22.43 -24.17
C LEU A 702 21.61 23.59 -24.84
N ASN A 703 21.95 24.66 -24.13
CA ASN A 703 22.59 25.89 -24.64
C ASN A 703 21.71 26.62 -25.71
N MET A 704 20.38 26.47 -25.65
CA MET A 704 19.42 27.12 -26.51
C MET A 704 19.09 28.51 -25.96
N LYS A 705 20.01 29.45 -26.14
CA LYS A 705 19.96 30.76 -25.46
C LYS A 705 18.72 31.56 -25.83
N THR A 706 18.34 31.61 -27.08
CA THR A 706 17.18 32.38 -27.56
C THR A 706 15.89 31.91 -26.93
N GLU A 707 15.65 30.61 -26.92
CA GLU A 707 14.48 29.98 -26.32
C GLU A 707 14.48 30.12 -24.79
N ALA A 708 15.64 29.93 -24.16
CA ALA A 708 15.79 30.11 -22.71
C ALA A 708 15.50 31.56 -22.28
N ASP A 709 16.04 32.55 -23.00
CA ASP A 709 15.84 33.98 -22.73
C ASP A 709 14.37 34.41 -22.97
N SER A 710 13.74 33.86 -24.02
CA SER A 710 12.31 34.09 -24.30
C SER A 710 11.41 33.61 -23.16
N VAL A 711 11.60 32.35 -22.74
CA VAL A 711 10.86 31.76 -21.62
C VAL A 711 11.16 32.53 -20.30
N ARG A 712 12.41 32.89 -20.07
CA ARG A 712 12.82 33.61 -18.86
C ARG A 712 12.12 34.98 -18.76
N THR A 713 12.11 35.72 -19.85
CA THR A 713 11.41 37.02 -19.92
C THR A 713 9.93 36.91 -19.54
N ARG A 714 9.29 35.81 -19.99
CA ARG A 714 7.88 35.58 -19.67
C ARG A 714 7.68 35.22 -18.19
N LEU A 715 8.53 34.35 -17.64
CA LEU A 715 8.48 33.96 -16.24
C LEU A 715 8.70 35.17 -15.30
N ASP A 716 9.60 36.13 -15.65
CA ASP A 716 9.86 37.30 -14.87
C ASP A 716 8.65 38.26 -14.84
N LEU A 717 7.92 38.39 -15.95
CA LEU A 717 6.67 39.15 -16.03
C LEU A 717 5.55 38.48 -15.26
N PHE A 718 5.43 37.18 -15.38
CA PHE A 718 4.32 36.38 -14.86
C PHE A 718 4.13 36.51 -13.35
N HIS A 719 5.22 36.52 -12.57
CA HIS A 719 5.11 36.60 -11.11
C HIS A 719 4.37 37.88 -10.65
N SER A 720 4.66 39.04 -11.30
CA SER A 720 3.97 40.29 -11.00
C SER A 720 2.54 40.27 -11.51
N ALA A 721 2.34 39.81 -12.74
CA ALA A 721 1.04 39.76 -13.41
C ALA A 721 0.06 38.85 -12.63
N PHE A 722 0.50 37.67 -12.21
CA PHE A 722 -0.31 36.70 -11.43
C PHE A 722 -0.83 37.35 -10.12
N ASN A 723 0.07 38.00 -9.38
CA ASN A 723 -0.31 38.65 -8.14
C ASN A 723 -1.24 39.86 -8.35
N HIS A 724 -1.11 40.58 -9.47
CA HIS A 724 -1.98 41.70 -9.81
C HIS A 724 -3.38 41.22 -10.24
N THR A 725 -3.44 40.21 -11.10
CA THR A 725 -4.68 39.72 -11.72
C THR A 725 -5.55 38.92 -10.77
N PHE A 726 -4.97 37.95 -10.06
CA PHE A 726 -5.77 36.96 -9.31
C PHE A 726 -5.94 37.28 -7.83
N TYR A 727 -5.14 38.18 -7.25
CA TYR A 727 -5.28 38.47 -5.82
C TYR A 727 -6.51 39.31 -5.51
N ASN A 728 -7.51 38.68 -4.88
CA ASN A 728 -8.72 39.34 -4.42
C ASN A 728 -8.49 39.97 -3.04
N LYS A 729 -8.51 41.28 -2.98
CA LYS A 729 -8.29 42.07 -1.73
C LYS A 729 -9.42 41.87 -0.71
N GLU A 730 -10.64 41.59 -1.16
CA GLU A 730 -11.80 41.42 -0.28
C GLU A 730 -11.70 40.11 0.50
N THR A 731 -11.36 39.01 -0.19
CA THR A 731 -11.18 37.70 0.45
C THR A 731 -9.77 37.50 1.02
N GLY A 732 -8.79 38.27 0.53
CA GLY A 732 -7.37 38.09 0.88
C GLY A 732 -6.76 36.79 0.31
N MET A 733 -7.35 36.24 -0.73
CA MET A 733 -6.94 35.02 -1.43
C MET A 733 -6.81 35.23 -2.93
N TYR A 734 -6.34 34.23 -3.64
CA TYR A 734 -6.31 34.21 -5.10
C TYR A 734 -7.61 33.63 -5.64
N ALA A 735 -8.24 34.30 -6.58
CA ALA A 735 -9.46 33.89 -7.25
C ALA A 735 -9.19 32.68 -8.14
N GLY A 736 -10.23 31.90 -8.47
CA GLY A 736 -10.17 30.81 -9.41
C GLY A 736 -9.95 31.28 -10.82
N TRP A 737 -10.72 32.26 -11.26
CA TRP A 737 -10.56 32.89 -12.59
C TRP A 737 -11.15 34.28 -12.64
N ILE A 738 -10.75 34.99 -13.69
CA ILE A 738 -11.33 36.29 -14.08
C ILE A 738 -12.00 36.06 -15.43
N SER A 739 -13.31 36.25 -15.51
CA SER A 739 -14.05 36.13 -16.76
C SER A 739 -13.80 37.27 -17.73
N GLN A 740 -14.19 37.09 -19.00
CA GLN A 740 -13.93 38.07 -20.06
C GLN A 740 -14.54 39.43 -19.81
N ASP A 741 -15.65 39.50 -19.09
CA ASP A 741 -16.27 40.76 -18.63
C ASP A 741 -15.59 41.43 -17.41
N GLY A 742 -14.50 40.85 -16.93
CA GLY A 742 -13.71 41.33 -15.79
C GLY A 742 -14.24 40.94 -14.41
N LYS A 743 -15.25 40.06 -14.32
CA LYS A 743 -15.77 39.61 -13.04
C LYS A 743 -14.80 38.63 -12.39
N ILE A 744 -14.58 38.79 -11.08
CA ILE A 744 -13.73 37.93 -10.26
C ILE A 744 -14.56 36.77 -9.70
N HIS A 745 -14.15 35.54 -10.00
CA HIS A 745 -14.78 34.32 -9.50
C HIS A 745 -13.90 33.67 -8.42
N ASP A 746 -14.20 34.04 -7.15
CA ASP A 746 -13.43 33.60 -5.99
C ASP A 746 -14.28 32.77 -5.03
N TYR A 747 -14.13 31.47 -5.10
CA TYR A 747 -14.75 30.50 -4.18
C TYR A 747 -13.74 29.98 -3.15
N GLN A 748 -12.68 30.76 -2.89
CA GLN A 748 -11.64 30.45 -1.92
C GLN A 748 -11.08 29.05 -2.16
N PHE A 749 -10.64 28.79 -3.39
CA PHE A 749 -10.15 27.49 -3.83
C PHE A 749 -8.88 27.09 -3.07
N SER A 750 -8.93 25.93 -2.38
CA SER A 750 -7.79 25.39 -1.64
C SER A 750 -6.64 25.04 -2.58
N PHE A 751 -6.93 24.40 -3.72
CA PHE A 751 -5.93 23.97 -4.68
C PHE A 751 -5.24 25.14 -5.39
N VAL A 752 -5.97 26.12 -5.92
CA VAL A 752 -5.39 27.31 -6.58
C VAL A 752 -4.41 28.04 -5.65
N ASN A 753 -4.86 28.34 -4.42
CA ASN A 753 -4.05 29.05 -3.45
C ASN A 753 -2.83 28.23 -2.99
N SER A 754 -3.02 26.92 -2.78
CA SER A 754 -1.93 26.05 -2.35
C SER A 754 -0.91 25.80 -3.45
N MET A 755 -1.34 25.61 -4.69
CA MET A 755 -0.45 25.47 -5.84
C MET A 755 0.37 26.74 -6.06
N ALA A 756 -0.25 27.91 -6.02
CA ALA A 756 0.45 29.18 -6.13
C ALA A 756 1.53 29.36 -5.05
N ILE A 757 1.24 28.93 -3.82
CA ILE A 757 2.20 28.95 -2.70
C ILE A 757 3.34 27.96 -2.96
N ASN A 758 3.01 26.75 -3.41
CA ASN A 758 4.00 25.69 -3.64
C ASN A 758 4.96 26.02 -4.79
N GLU A 759 4.49 26.73 -5.82
CA GLU A 759 5.32 27.22 -6.93
C GLU A 759 6.05 28.55 -6.62
N GLY A 760 5.93 29.07 -5.39
CA GLY A 760 6.64 30.28 -4.95
C GLY A 760 6.07 31.59 -5.50
N LEU A 761 4.85 31.59 -6.05
CA LEU A 761 4.20 32.78 -6.59
C LEU A 761 3.70 33.75 -5.51
N VAL A 762 3.59 33.28 -4.28
CA VAL A 762 3.00 34.01 -3.17
C VAL A 762 4.04 34.34 -2.12
N GLU A 763 4.07 35.61 -1.68
CA GLU A 763 4.93 36.09 -0.61
C GLU A 763 4.71 35.27 0.69
N LYS A 764 5.77 35.00 1.44
CA LYS A 764 5.78 34.13 2.62
C LYS A 764 4.73 34.52 3.69
N GLU A 765 4.63 35.78 4.04
CA GLU A 765 3.66 36.18 5.06
C GLU A 765 2.21 36.14 4.56
N ARG A 766 2.00 36.39 3.27
CA ARG A 766 0.70 36.22 2.63
C ARG A 766 0.32 34.75 2.57
N SER A 767 1.25 33.85 2.21
CA SER A 767 1.07 32.39 2.20
C SER A 767 0.55 31.88 3.53
N LYS A 768 1.18 32.29 4.64
CA LYS A 768 0.73 31.90 5.99
C LYS A 768 -0.69 32.37 6.31
N ARG A 769 -1.05 33.62 5.93
CA ARG A 769 -2.39 34.10 6.16
C ARG A 769 -3.44 33.35 5.35
N ILE A 770 -3.15 33.07 4.09
CA ILE A 770 -4.04 32.32 3.20
C ILE A 770 -4.28 30.90 3.75
N ILE A 771 -3.22 30.15 4.02
CA ILE A 771 -3.34 28.75 4.50
C ILE A 771 -4.06 28.68 5.85
N LYS A 772 -3.78 29.59 6.79
CA LYS A 772 -4.52 29.67 8.06
C LYS A 772 -6.01 29.92 7.84
N LYS A 773 -6.36 30.80 6.92
CA LYS A 773 -7.76 31.12 6.60
C LYS A 773 -8.45 29.95 5.93
N LEU A 774 -7.83 29.29 4.95
CA LEU A 774 -8.35 28.08 4.32
C LEU A 774 -8.60 26.97 5.33
N LEU A 775 -7.63 26.70 6.20
CA LEU A 775 -7.76 25.68 7.25
C LEU A 775 -8.92 26.02 8.21
N LYS A 776 -9.04 27.28 8.61
CA LYS A 776 -10.15 27.75 9.44
C LYS A 776 -11.49 27.55 8.73
N ASN A 777 -11.63 27.97 7.49
CA ASN A 777 -12.87 27.83 6.71
C ASN A 777 -13.29 26.37 6.58
N MET A 778 -12.35 25.48 6.28
CA MET A 778 -12.63 24.05 6.18
C MET A 778 -13.07 23.44 7.52
N LYS A 779 -12.41 23.80 8.62
CA LYS A 779 -12.79 23.33 9.96
C LYS A 779 -14.18 23.87 10.37
N GLU A 780 -14.47 25.15 10.13
CA GLU A 780 -15.79 25.76 10.38
C GLU A 780 -16.89 25.15 9.51
N ALA A 781 -16.55 24.77 8.27
CA ALA A 781 -17.44 23.99 7.41
C ALA A 781 -17.60 22.55 7.84
N GLY A 782 -16.84 22.05 8.84
CA GLY A 782 -16.93 20.70 9.41
C GLY A 782 -16.24 19.62 8.58
N TYR A 783 -15.15 19.95 7.88
CA TYR A 783 -14.29 18.97 7.24
C TYR A 783 -13.33 18.33 8.27
N ASP A 784 -13.21 17.02 8.22
CA ASP A 784 -12.37 16.25 9.15
C ASP A 784 -11.08 15.72 8.51
N PHE A 785 -10.88 15.92 7.21
CA PHE A 785 -9.70 15.54 6.43
C PHE A 785 -9.39 14.03 6.41
N VAL A 786 -10.39 13.21 6.57
CA VAL A 786 -10.21 11.74 6.59
C VAL A 786 -9.91 11.21 5.19
N TYR A 787 -10.58 11.75 4.16
CA TYR A 787 -10.48 11.26 2.79
C TYR A 787 -9.85 12.23 1.80
N GLY A 788 -9.59 13.46 2.20
CA GLY A 788 -9.05 14.47 1.30
C GLY A 788 -9.33 15.90 1.77
N VAL A 789 -9.14 16.84 0.86
CA VAL A 789 -9.34 18.27 1.05
C VAL A 789 -10.31 18.76 -0.03
N PRO A 790 -11.29 19.61 0.31
CA PRO A 790 -12.22 20.16 -0.69
C PRO A 790 -11.49 21.11 -1.67
N GLY A 791 -11.99 21.20 -2.90
CA GLY A 791 -11.53 22.16 -3.88
C GLY A 791 -11.88 23.60 -3.46
N PRO A 792 -13.12 24.07 -3.62
CA PRO A 792 -13.61 25.31 -3.04
C PRO A 792 -13.91 25.14 -1.55
N THR A 793 -13.75 26.20 -0.75
CA THR A 793 -14.11 26.20 0.68
C THR A 793 -15.42 26.93 0.97
N VAL A 794 -16.05 27.47 -0.05
CA VAL A 794 -17.41 28.02 -0.06
C VAL A 794 -18.19 27.50 -1.26
N PRO A 795 -19.55 27.44 -1.18
CA PRO A 795 -20.35 26.93 -2.29
C PRO A 795 -20.15 27.73 -3.59
N VAL A 796 -19.93 27.01 -4.70
CA VAL A 796 -19.89 27.62 -6.03
C VAL A 796 -21.30 27.97 -6.47
N SER A 797 -21.46 29.15 -7.08
CA SER A 797 -22.75 29.64 -7.54
C SER A 797 -23.32 28.78 -8.67
N LYS A 798 -24.64 28.82 -8.86
CA LYS A 798 -25.32 28.01 -9.86
C LYS A 798 -24.91 28.38 -11.29
N GLU A 799 -24.57 29.64 -11.53
CA GLU A 799 -24.16 30.15 -12.83
C GLU A 799 -22.76 29.66 -13.22
N ASP A 800 -21.92 29.43 -12.23
CA ASP A 800 -20.50 29.10 -12.40
C ASP A 800 -20.22 27.61 -12.33
N LYS A 801 -21.24 26.75 -12.30
CA LYS A 801 -21.10 25.29 -12.31
C LYS A 801 -22.01 24.61 -13.34
N GLY A 802 -21.64 23.35 -13.69
CA GLY A 802 -22.42 22.56 -14.64
C GLY A 802 -23.84 22.23 -14.20
N LYS A 803 -24.63 21.69 -15.11
CA LYS A 803 -26.06 21.40 -14.92
C LYS A 803 -26.39 20.18 -14.04
N TRP A 804 -25.44 19.59 -13.38
CA TRP A 804 -25.63 18.31 -12.66
C TRP A 804 -26.03 18.53 -11.21
N ASP A 805 -27.12 19.19 -10.98
CA ASP A 805 -27.59 19.70 -9.68
C ASP A 805 -27.50 18.70 -8.51
N GLU A 806 -27.76 17.42 -8.74
CA GLU A 806 -27.69 16.40 -7.70
C GLU A 806 -26.23 15.99 -7.37
N MET A 807 -25.36 15.90 -8.36
CA MET A 807 -23.96 15.52 -8.16
C MET A 807 -23.11 16.68 -7.65
N THR A 808 -23.46 17.89 -8.03
CA THR A 808 -22.64 19.10 -7.80
C THR A 808 -23.20 20.03 -6.75
N ARG A 809 -24.18 19.60 -5.96
CA ARG A 809 -24.60 20.35 -4.78
C ARG A 809 -23.44 20.43 -3.76
N TRP A 810 -23.46 21.49 -2.94
CA TRP A 810 -22.44 21.71 -1.92
C TRP A 810 -22.10 20.48 -1.08
N GLY A 811 -20.80 20.19 -0.95
CA GLY A 811 -20.27 19.04 -0.26
C GLY A 811 -20.19 17.76 -1.10
N ARG A 812 -20.35 17.87 -2.43
CA ARG A 812 -20.25 16.74 -3.38
C ARG A 812 -19.40 17.11 -4.57
N TYR A 813 -18.77 16.08 -5.19
CA TYR A 813 -17.94 16.20 -6.37
C TYR A 813 -16.96 17.39 -6.24
N GLU A 814 -16.71 18.14 -7.27
CA GLU A 814 -15.84 19.32 -7.23
C GLU A 814 -16.34 20.44 -6.32
N ASN A 815 -17.66 20.56 -6.10
CA ASN A 815 -18.25 21.59 -5.27
C ASN A 815 -18.22 21.25 -3.76
N GLY A 816 -17.02 21.18 -3.21
CA GLY A 816 -16.80 20.88 -1.80
C GLY A 816 -16.76 19.40 -1.44
N GLY A 817 -16.71 18.50 -2.42
CA GLY A 817 -16.35 17.11 -2.21
C GLY A 817 -14.88 16.95 -1.86
N LEU A 818 -14.51 15.77 -1.39
CA LEU A 818 -13.14 15.45 -0.94
C LEU A 818 -12.39 14.66 -2.01
N CYS A 819 -11.14 15.06 -2.26
CA CYS A 819 -10.23 14.40 -3.19
C CYS A 819 -8.81 14.39 -2.64
N GLY A 820 -8.09 13.28 -2.86
CA GLY A 820 -6.70 13.12 -2.42
C GLY A 820 -5.71 13.99 -3.20
N GLN A 821 -6.03 14.31 -4.45
CA GLN A 821 -5.20 15.19 -5.27
C GLN A 821 -5.12 16.61 -4.71
N THR A 822 -6.24 17.22 -4.37
CA THR A 822 -6.27 18.55 -3.76
C THR A 822 -5.57 18.56 -2.41
N ALA A 823 -5.61 17.44 -1.70
CA ALA A 823 -4.94 17.26 -0.42
C ALA A 823 -3.42 17.39 -0.52
N TYR A 824 -2.78 16.86 -1.58
CA TYR A 824 -1.34 17.04 -1.79
C TYR A 824 -0.94 18.51 -1.74
N HIS A 825 -1.59 19.33 -2.54
CA HIS A 825 -1.25 20.74 -2.66
C HIS A 825 -1.41 21.49 -1.34
N PHE A 826 -2.49 21.20 -0.61
CA PHE A 826 -2.76 21.83 0.66
C PHE A 826 -1.79 21.38 1.77
N ILE A 827 -1.53 20.09 1.89
CA ILE A 827 -0.58 19.52 2.86
C ILE A 827 0.83 20.07 2.58
N GLN A 828 1.25 20.11 1.32
CA GLN A 828 2.54 20.66 0.93
C GLN A 828 2.65 22.15 1.28
N ALA A 829 1.58 22.93 1.05
CA ALA A 829 1.55 24.34 1.40
C ALA A 829 1.59 24.57 2.93
N LEU A 830 1.01 23.69 3.73
CA LEU A 830 1.17 23.70 5.19
C LEU A 830 2.65 23.51 5.58
N TYR A 831 3.35 22.55 4.98
CA TYR A 831 4.79 22.36 5.22
C TYR A 831 5.60 23.59 4.80
N ASN A 832 5.34 24.13 3.60
CA ASN A 832 6.04 25.28 3.05
C ASN A 832 5.83 26.57 3.87
N THR A 833 4.72 26.67 4.58
CA THR A 833 4.41 27.80 5.48
C THR A 833 4.81 27.58 6.94
N GLY A 834 5.44 26.43 7.25
CA GLY A 834 5.92 26.07 8.58
C GLY A 834 4.83 25.59 9.54
N MET A 835 3.66 25.24 9.06
CA MET A 835 2.54 24.65 9.83
C MET A 835 2.64 23.12 9.88
N LYS A 836 3.79 22.63 10.38
CA LYS A 836 4.15 21.22 10.33
C LYS A 836 3.17 20.33 11.07
N GLU A 837 2.75 20.71 12.28
CA GLU A 837 1.83 19.89 13.09
C GLU A 837 0.49 19.64 12.38
N GLN A 838 -0.06 20.69 11.74
CA GLN A 838 -1.31 20.58 10.98
C GLN A 838 -1.13 19.75 9.70
N ALA A 839 0.03 19.87 9.06
CA ALA A 839 0.38 19.05 7.90
C ALA A 839 0.48 17.57 8.28
N ASP A 840 1.20 17.24 9.36
CA ASP A 840 1.37 15.88 9.89
C ASP A 840 -0.01 15.28 10.28
N GLU A 841 -0.85 16.06 10.99
CA GLU A 841 -2.21 15.63 11.37
C GLU A 841 -3.03 15.16 10.16
N ILE A 842 -3.08 15.98 9.09
CA ILE A 842 -3.86 15.67 7.89
C ILE A 842 -3.24 14.50 7.13
N LEU A 843 -1.94 14.53 6.88
CA LEU A 843 -1.21 13.54 6.12
C LEU A 843 -1.35 12.13 6.72
N PHE A 844 -1.07 11.99 8.01
CA PHE A 844 -1.12 10.68 8.66
C PHE A 844 -2.54 10.19 8.87
N LYS A 845 -3.50 11.08 9.09
CA LYS A 845 -4.91 10.73 9.18
C LYS A 845 -5.42 10.16 7.85
N MET A 846 -5.08 10.78 6.73
CA MET A 846 -5.41 10.27 5.41
C MET A 846 -4.70 8.94 5.13
N MET A 847 -3.39 8.83 5.42
CA MET A 847 -2.65 7.56 5.20
C MET A 847 -3.26 6.40 5.98
N ASP A 848 -3.60 6.61 7.26
CA ASP A 848 -4.25 5.59 8.09
C ASP A 848 -5.61 5.18 7.54
N THR A 849 -6.38 6.13 7.03
CA THR A 849 -7.68 5.86 6.39
C THR A 849 -7.50 5.03 5.11
N TYR A 850 -6.59 5.44 4.24
CA TYR A 850 -6.33 4.75 2.97
C TYR A 850 -5.69 3.37 3.18
N GLU A 851 -4.97 3.15 4.27
CA GLU A 851 -4.50 1.81 4.64
C GLU A 851 -5.64 0.90 5.10
N ARG A 852 -6.55 1.42 5.92
CA ARG A 852 -7.60 0.61 6.56
C ARG A 852 -8.82 0.39 5.67
N GLU A 853 -9.18 1.40 4.90
CA GLU A 853 -10.35 1.36 4.04
C GLU A 853 -9.95 1.11 2.59
N TYR A 854 -10.72 0.27 1.91
CA TYR A 854 -10.63 0.11 0.46
C TYR A 854 -11.25 1.32 -0.19
N THR A 855 -10.49 2.40 -0.32
CA THR A 855 -11.03 3.69 -0.74
C THR A 855 -11.42 3.74 -2.21
N HIS A 856 -11.01 2.78 -3.03
CA HIS A 856 -11.32 2.72 -4.45
C HIS A 856 -12.23 1.55 -4.85
N SER A 857 -12.49 0.59 -3.97
CA SER A 857 -13.41 -0.52 -4.24
C SER A 857 -14.53 -0.60 -3.20
N GLY A 858 -15.11 0.56 -2.84
CA GLY A 858 -16.22 0.62 -1.90
C GLY A 858 -17.46 -0.10 -2.44
N LEU A 859 -17.58 -1.41 -2.17
CA LEU A 859 -18.83 -2.12 -2.33
C LEU A 859 -19.78 -1.75 -1.20
N PHE A 860 -20.84 -0.99 -1.53
CA PHE A 860 -22.09 -1.17 -0.81
C PHE A 860 -22.79 -2.41 -1.36
N PRO A 861 -23.47 -3.20 -0.51
CA PRO A 861 -24.23 -4.35 -1.00
C PRO A 861 -25.13 -3.92 -2.15
N GLY A 862 -24.84 -4.39 -3.37
CA GLY A 862 -25.63 -4.11 -4.57
C GLY A 862 -25.15 -2.97 -5.47
N TYR A 863 -24.09 -2.23 -5.12
CA TYR A 863 -23.55 -1.16 -5.98
C TYR A 863 -22.03 -1.11 -5.94
N LEU A 864 -21.43 -1.07 -7.11
CA LEU A 864 -20.07 -0.59 -7.31
C LEU A 864 -20.04 0.89 -7.02
N GLN A 865 -19.25 1.27 -6.06
CA GLN A 865 -19.00 2.67 -5.80
C GLN A 865 -17.51 2.97 -5.99
N SER A 866 -17.25 3.76 -6.99
CA SER A 866 -15.94 4.30 -7.19
C SER A 866 -15.66 5.40 -6.17
N VAL A 867 -14.41 5.61 -5.93
CA VAL A 867 -13.90 6.63 -5.02
C VAL A 867 -13.17 7.72 -5.78
N ASP A 868 -13.73 8.13 -6.86
CA ASP A 868 -13.31 9.33 -7.54
C ASP A 868 -13.35 10.51 -6.56
N TRP A 869 -14.53 10.85 -6.12
CA TRP A 869 -14.77 11.86 -5.12
C TRP A 869 -15.58 11.30 -3.95
N ARG A 870 -15.42 11.90 -2.77
CA ARG A 870 -16.29 11.64 -1.63
C ARG A 870 -17.07 12.88 -1.25
N THR A 871 -18.27 12.67 -0.73
CA THR A 871 -19.02 13.77 -0.09
C THR A 871 -18.22 14.30 1.11
N LYS A 872 -18.56 15.49 1.55
CA LYS A 872 -18.07 16.05 2.82
C LYS A 872 -18.23 15.09 4.01
N GLY A 873 -19.27 14.26 4.02
CA GLY A 873 -19.53 13.23 5.03
C GLY A 873 -18.84 11.87 4.74
N GLY A 874 -17.95 11.78 3.74
CA GLY A 874 -17.18 10.60 3.41
C GLY A 874 -17.87 9.59 2.49
N ALA A 875 -19.15 9.77 2.14
CA ALA A 875 -19.84 8.88 1.21
C ALA A 875 -19.25 9.04 -0.21
N PRO A 876 -18.97 7.93 -0.94
CA PRO A 876 -18.48 8.00 -2.30
C PRO A 876 -19.43 8.73 -3.23
N THR A 877 -18.88 9.54 -4.15
CA THR A 877 -19.60 10.19 -5.24
C THR A 877 -18.79 10.12 -6.51
N GLY A 878 -19.45 10.10 -7.67
CA GLY A 878 -18.76 10.16 -8.95
C GLY A 878 -18.39 8.78 -9.48
N TYR A 879 -17.22 8.74 -10.15
CA TYR A 879 -16.78 7.62 -10.95
C TYR A 879 -15.95 6.64 -10.14
N ASN A 880 -15.32 5.79 -10.85
CA ASN A 880 -14.47 4.74 -10.36
C ASN A 880 -13.12 5.24 -9.90
N TYR A 881 -12.29 4.24 -9.67
CA TYR A 881 -10.90 4.38 -9.33
C TYR A 881 -10.24 5.57 -10.05
N LEU A 882 -9.84 6.54 -9.26
CA LEU A 882 -9.06 7.67 -9.69
C LEU A 882 -7.67 7.59 -9.01
N ALA A 883 -6.66 7.24 -9.80
CA ALA A 883 -5.29 7.08 -9.30
C ALA A 883 -4.75 8.37 -8.64
N ASP A 884 -5.27 9.51 -9.05
CA ASP A 884 -4.90 10.82 -8.51
C ASP A 884 -5.23 10.99 -7.03
N ASN A 885 -6.17 10.23 -6.51
CA ASN A 885 -6.48 10.24 -5.08
C ASN A 885 -5.29 9.84 -4.20
N TYR A 886 -4.30 9.13 -4.74
CA TYR A 886 -3.09 8.74 -4.01
C TYR A 886 -1.96 9.76 -4.14
N TYR A 887 -2.14 10.83 -4.91
CA TYR A 887 -1.13 11.87 -5.11
C TYR A 887 -0.69 12.54 -3.79
N PHE A 888 -1.58 12.64 -2.79
CA PHE A 888 -1.25 13.19 -1.47
C PHE A 888 -0.07 12.47 -0.78
N LEU A 889 0.19 11.21 -1.11
CA LEU A 889 1.30 10.42 -0.55
C LEU A 889 2.67 11.05 -0.86
N LEU A 890 2.77 11.81 -1.96
CA LEU A 890 3.99 12.54 -2.31
C LEU A 890 4.38 13.56 -1.23
N ALA A 891 3.42 14.07 -0.46
CA ALA A 891 3.69 15.01 0.64
C ALA A 891 4.48 14.37 1.79
N ALA A 892 4.48 13.05 1.92
CA ALA A 892 5.36 12.36 2.87
C ALA A 892 6.85 12.56 2.50
N ILE A 893 7.15 12.61 1.22
CA ILE A 893 8.52 12.76 0.70
C ILE A 893 8.91 14.23 0.65
N THR A 894 8.15 15.02 -0.11
CA THR A 894 8.51 16.42 -0.41
C THR A 894 8.18 17.37 0.74
N GLY A 895 7.20 17.03 1.57
CA GLY A 895 6.76 17.82 2.71
C GLY A 895 7.34 17.34 4.05
N TYR A 896 6.96 16.15 4.51
CA TYR A 896 7.36 15.64 5.82
C TYR A 896 8.88 15.45 5.94
N TYR A 897 9.52 14.79 4.97
CA TYR A 897 10.98 14.64 4.90
C TYR A 897 11.70 15.80 4.22
N GLY A 898 10.99 16.66 3.50
CA GLY A 898 11.59 17.81 2.80
C GLY A 898 12.54 17.42 1.66
N ILE A 899 12.36 16.24 1.08
CA ILE A 899 13.21 15.74 -0.02
C ILE A 899 12.90 16.55 -1.28
N LYS A 900 13.93 17.10 -1.88
CA LYS A 900 13.82 17.81 -3.15
C LYS A 900 13.89 16.86 -4.34
N TYR A 901 13.30 17.28 -5.45
CA TYR A 901 13.50 16.58 -6.71
C TYR A 901 15.00 16.52 -7.07
N PRO A 902 15.44 15.45 -7.76
CA PRO A 902 16.79 15.40 -8.28
C PRO A 902 17.04 16.57 -9.24
N GLU A 903 18.27 17.06 -9.31
CA GLU A 903 18.64 18.08 -10.26
C GLU A 903 18.84 17.47 -11.66
N LEU A 904 18.50 18.23 -12.71
CA LEU A 904 18.82 17.83 -14.07
C LEU A 904 20.35 17.79 -14.25
N LYS A 905 20.83 16.68 -14.74
CA LYS A 905 22.23 16.53 -15.11
C LYS A 905 22.44 17.09 -16.52
N SER A 906 23.56 17.79 -16.72
CA SER A 906 23.91 18.26 -18.07
C SER A 906 23.97 17.10 -19.07
N PRO A 907 23.52 17.31 -20.32
CA PRO A 907 23.74 16.31 -21.36
C PRO A 907 25.22 16.02 -21.51
N GLY A 908 25.61 14.74 -21.37
CA GLY A 908 27.01 14.36 -21.55
C GLY A 908 27.50 14.80 -22.94
N ASN A 909 28.71 15.30 -23.03
CA ASN A 909 29.36 15.50 -24.33
C ASN A 909 29.54 14.12 -24.97
N ARG A 910 28.79 13.84 -26.05
CA ARG A 910 29.09 12.75 -26.97
C ARG A 910 30.01 13.24 -28.06
#